data_e7d46f922250ebceadfdc3bebd7894d8
#
_entry.id   e7d46f922250ebceadfdc3bebd7894d8
#
_cell.length_a   1.000
_cell.length_b   1.000
_cell.length_c   1.000
_cell.angle_alpha   90.00
_cell.angle_beta   90.00
_cell.angle_gamma   90.00
#
_symmetry.space_group_name_H-M   'P 1'
#
loop_
_entity.id
_entity.type
_entity.pdbx_description
1 polymer ?
#
loop_
_entity_poly.entity_id
_entity_poly.type
_entity_poly.pdbx_seq_one_letter_code
_entity_poly.pdbx_strand_id
1 'polypeptide(L)'
;MLIAEEEEEESQGAGGHLVRQPPETGSVRKQGCDPFAQTQRSKLQHRRARINQQINKEMRMRAGAENLFRATSNHKVKETVALELSYVNSNLQLLKEELEELNSCMDVYQNDSEAISVPMIPLGLKETKELDLMVPLRDFICEHYGEDGALFDKEIREFMELRQAMRTPSRNEAGLELLMEYYNQLYFLDNRFFPPSKNLGVFFHWYDSLTGVPSHQRALAFEKGSVLFNIGALHTQIGARQDRTTLQGVDRAIDAFQKAAGAFNYLKENFSNAPSLDMSAPSLNMLVHLMIAQVQECVFEKVTLIHAQDDFLTQLQIAQEATRVEDVYSLVHQTMTQAHVKDYVPFSWTTMVHVKSEHFKALSHYYTAIALCDCPVTSDADLPEHEKVFIQFHVTMPEGPSLRMLLQDQEERRKLGKAHLKKAIMRHEEAMRIHGLCKILRKMDILQEVLSFAHKRSLSKYSDIDHEEDFFETGDAPDIHPKTHQRPEIISPNFSQVKVTDIFHRLGPLTVFSAKNKWHPARKVHLVRGDSAFGFTLRGDSPVLIAGVIPGGCAAEAGLKEGDFIISVNGKDCRWLKHAEVVQLLKSVGEDGVELGLITLQSSEVQNMMDRKSAAMSLGGGLLKNNKENSRKSLMNNKSASTLLAWKKSKRSKNSTYSLPFAAVGDNEAMY
;
A
#
# COMPACT_ATOMS: atom_id res chain seq x y z
N MET A 1 47.09 4.10 -18.74
CA MET A 1 47.24 2.67 -18.37
C MET A 1 45.94 1.98 -18.82
N LEU A 2 46.06 1.30 -19.96
CA LEU A 2 44.93 0.68 -20.69
C LEU A 2 44.40 -0.51 -19.90
N ILE A 3 43.09 -0.62 -19.77
CA ILE A 3 42.44 -1.88 -19.37
C ILE A 3 41.49 -2.24 -20.51
N ALA A 4 41.70 -3.46 -21.00
CA ALA A 4 41.09 -4.06 -22.16
C ALA A 4 39.58 -4.29 -22.00
N GLU A 5 38.86 -4.06 -23.09
CA GLU A 5 37.50 -4.52 -23.34
C GLU A 5 37.58 -5.98 -23.78
N GLU A 6 36.88 -6.87 -23.08
CA GLU A 6 36.59 -8.21 -23.56
C GLU A 6 35.21 -8.19 -24.23
N GLU A 7 35.23 -8.34 -25.57
CA GLU A 7 34.08 -8.66 -26.39
C GLU A 7 33.82 -10.17 -26.30
N GLU A 8 32.63 -10.58 -25.85
CA GLU A 8 32.15 -11.95 -26.01
C GLU A 8 31.25 -12.07 -27.26
N GLU A 9 31.74 -12.88 -28.21
CA GLU A 9 31.07 -13.26 -29.46
C GLU A 9 29.79 -14.07 -29.23
N GLU A 10 28.73 -13.71 -29.93
CA GLU A 10 27.53 -14.54 -30.13
C GLU A 10 27.82 -15.72 -31.03
N SER A 11 27.62 -16.96 -30.57
CA SER A 11 27.54 -18.14 -31.40
C SER A 11 26.09 -18.54 -31.63
N GLN A 12 25.68 -18.54 -32.88
CA GLN A 12 24.42 -19.11 -33.39
C GLN A 12 24.49 -20.64 -33.35
N GLY A 13 23.44 -21.31 -32.87
CA GLY A 13 23.29 -22.77 -32.88
C GLY A 13 21.83 -23.20 -33.01
N ALA A 14 21.55 -23.61 -34.20
CA ALA A 14 20.50 -24.47 -34.78
C ALA A 14 19.41 -25.13 -33.92
N GLY A 15 18.25 -25.19 -34.59
CA GLY A 15 16.96 -25.69 -34.12
C GLY A 15 16.89 -27.19 -33.74
N GLY A 16 15.94 -27.45 -32.84
CA GLY A 16 15.46 -28.77 -32.52
C GLY A 16 13.97 -28.73 -32.23
N HIS A 17 13.18 -29.36 -33.10
CA HIS A 17 11.75 -29.61 -32.91
C HIS A 17 11.53 -30.48 -31.68
N LEU A 18 10.80 -29.99 -30.69
CA LEU A 18 10.25 -30.78 -29.59
C LEU A 18 8.72 -30.76 -29.62
N VAL A 19 8.18 -31.95 -29.75
CA VAL A 19 6.77 -32.32 -29.76
C VAL A 19 6.09 -31.85 -28.48
N ARG A 20 5.01 -31.06 -28.60
CA ARG A 20 4.15 -30.62 -27.49
C ARG A 20 3.29 -31.80 -26.99
N GLN A 21 3.46 -32.17 -25.74
CA GLN A 21 2.46 -32.91 -24.97
C GLN A 21 1.39 -31.94 -24.42
N PRO A 22 0.11 -32.35 -24.24
CA PRO A 22 -0.93 -31.48 -23.77
C PRO A 22 -0.73 -31.13 -22.27
N PRO A 23 -1.12 -29.93 -21.81
CA PRO A 23 -0.86 -29.49 -20.46
C PRO A 23 -1.80 -30.19 -19.46
N GLU A 24 -1.22 -30.83 -18.48
CA GLU A 24 -1.90 -31.17 -17.24
C GLU A 24 -2.34 -29.88 -16.54
N THR A 25 -3.51 -29.93 -15.94
CA THR A 25 -4.15 -28.86 -15.16
C THR A 25 -3.21 -28.38 -14.04
N GLY A 26 -2.32 -27.43 -14.39
CA GLY A 26 -1.40 -26.80 -13.46
C GLY A 26 -2.02 -25.53 -12.86
N SER A 27 -1.94 -25.44 -11.57
CA SER A 27 -2.44 -24.38 -10.70
C SER A 27 -2.14 -22.97 -11.27
N VAL A 28 -3.08 -22.05 -11.06
CA VAL A 28 -3.05 -20.60 -11.42
C VAL A 28 -1.75 -19.89 -10.98
N ARG A 29 -0.96 -20.49 -10.11
CA ARG A 29 0.29 -19.96 -9.56
C ARG A 29 1.46 -19.82 -10.53
N LYS A 30 1.42 -20.47 -11.71
CA LYS A 30 2.50 -20.41 -12.72
C LYS A 30 2.49 -19.16 -13.61
N GLN A 31 1.46 -18.34 -13.58
CA GLN A 31 1.32 -17.19 -14.49
C GLN A 31 2.10 -15.94 -14.11
N GLY A 32 2.72 -15.87 -12.94
CA GLY A 32 3.41 -14.67 -12.44
C GLY A 32 4.94 -14.65 -12.60
N CYS A 33 5.60 -15.76 -12.92
CA CYS A 33 7.06 -15.86 -12.98
C CYS A 33 7.59 -15.96 -14.42
N ASP A 34 8.14 -14.86 -14.94
CA ASP A 34 9.02 -14.87 -16.09
C ASP A 34 10.49 -14.76 -15.62
N PRO A 35 11.31 -15.85 -15.73
CA PRO A 35 12.71 -15.83 -15.32
C PRO A 35 13.56 -14.81 -16.06
N PHE A 36 13.22 -14.49 -17.34
CA PHE A 36 13.90 -13.47 -18.13
C PHE A 36 13.60 -12.06 -17.63
N ALA A 37 12.34 -11.74 -17.36
CA ALA A 37 11.93 -10.45 -16.80
C ALA A 37 12.61 -10.22 -15.45
N GLN A 38 12.77 -11.27 -14.64
CA GLN A 38 13.41 -11.22 -13.35
C GLN A 38 14.92 -10.95 -13.42
N THR A 39 15.62 -11.54 -14.39
CA THR A 39 17.06 -11.31 -14.57
C THR A 39 17.33 -9.87 -15.01
N GLN A 40 16.55 -9.33 -15.96
CA GLN A 40 16.64 -7.94 -16.38
C GLN A 40 16.30 -6.96 -15.24
N ARG A 41 15.23 -7.23 -14.49
CA ARG A 41 14.87 -6.44 -13.30
C ARG A 41 15.99 -6.44 -12.26
N SER A 42 16.61 -7.58 -11.98
CA SER A 42 17.73 -7.66 -11.04
C SER A 42 18.91 -6.80 -11.50
N LYS A 43 19.28 -6.82 -12.79
CA LYS A 43 20.33 -5.96 -13.37
C LYS A 43 19.99 -4.47 -13.21
N LEU A 44 18.76 -4.08 -13.52
CA LEU A 44 18.27 -2.70 -13.34
C LEU A 44 18.33 -2.27 -11.87
N GLN A 45 17.92 -3.12 -10.93
CA GLN A 45 17.98 -2.81 -9.51
C GLN A 45 19.42 -2.62 -9.01
N HIS A 46 20.37 -3.45 -9.44
CA HIS A 46 21.77 -3.28 -9.10
C HIS A 46 22.33 -1.95 -9.64
N ARG A 47 21.98 -1.58 -10.88
CA ARG A 47 22.38 -0.29 -11.46
C ARG A 47 21.79 0.89 -10.67
N ARG A 48 20.50 0.85 -10.36
CA ARG A 48 19.83 1.86 -9.51
C ARG A 48 20.48 2.00 -8.14
N ALA A 49 20.73 0.87 -7.46
CA ALA A 49 21.39 0.86 -6.15
C ALA A 49 22.80 1.48 -6.21
N ARG A 50 23.58 1.17 -7.27
CA ARG A 50 24.92 1.71 -7.46
C ARG A 50 24.89 3.24 -7.67
N ILE A 51 24.00 3.73 -8.53
CA ILE A 51 23.83 5.17 -8.76
C ILE A 51 23.43 5.87 -7.47
N ASN A 52 22.51 5.30 -6.71
CA ASN A 52 22.07 5.91 -5.46
C ASN A 52 23.18 5.94 -4.39
N GLN A 53 24.05 4.93 -4.33
CA GLN A 53 25.25 4.97 -3.49
C GLN A 53 26.19 6.12 -3.87
N GLN A 54 26.35 6.37 -5.18
CA GLN A 54 27.12 7.50 -5.66
C GLN A 54 26.45 8.84 -5.30
N ILE A 55 25.15 8.97 -5.49
CA ILE A 55 24.38 10.14 -5.06
C ILE A 55 24.59 10.42 -3.57
N ASN A 56 24.47 9.40 -2.72
CA ASN A 56 24.68 9.55 -1.28
C ASN A 56 26.12 9.95 -0.92
N LYS A 57 27.12 9.51 -1.69
CA LYS A 57 28.52 9.94 -1.53
C LYS A 57 28.66 11.43 -1.86
N GLU A 58 28.15 11.85 -3.03
CA GLU A 58 28.21 13.24 -3.47
C GLU A 58 27.43 14.19 -2.52
N MET A 59 26.28 13.76 -1.98
CA MET A 59 25.53 14.52 -0.98
C MET A 59 26.34 14.76 0.31
N ARG A 60 27.09 13.75 0.76
CA ARG A 60 27.99 13.93 1.93
C ARG A 60 29.15 14.86 1.62
N MET A 61 29.71 14.78 0.41
CA MET A 61 30.78 15.71 -0.04
C MET A 61 30.23 17.14 -0.11
N ARG A 62 29.03 17.33 -0.67
CA ARG A 62 28.36 18.64 -0.69
C ARG A 62 28.19 19.22 0.71
N ALA A 63 27.62 18.41 1.64
CA ALA A 63 27.41 18.87 3.02
C ALA A 63 28.73 19.24 3.72
N GLY A 64 29.77 18.44 3.51
CA GLY A 64 31.12 18.74 4.03
C GLY A 64 31.69 20.05 3.45
N ALA A 65 31.58 20.22 2.14
CA ALA A 65 32.04 21.44 1.46
C ALA A 65 31.25 22.69 1.88
N GLU A 66 29.90 22.59 2.01
CA GLU A 66 29.07 23.68 2.54
C GLU A 66 29.48 24.10 3.98
N ASN A 67 29.76 23.12 4.85
CA ASN A 67 30.18 23.39 6.21
C ASN A 67 31.56 24.06 6.23
N LEU A 68 32.51 23.61 5.39
CA LEU A 68 33.81 24.22 5.25
C LEU A 68 33.74 25.65 4.69
N PHE A 69 32.84 25.87 3.69
CA PHE A 69 32.60 27.19 3.12
C PHE A 69 32.07 28.19 4.15
N ARG A 70 31.21 27.74 5.05
CA ARG A 70 30.66 28.58 6.14
C ARG A 70 31.71 28.84 7.23
N ALA A 71 32.54 27.84 7.56
CA ALA A 71 33.49 27.91 8.68
C ALA A 71 34.77 28.67 8.37
N THR A 72 35.21 28.70 7.10
CA THR A 72 36.48 29.34 6.74
C THR A 72 36.34 30.83 6.46
N SER A 73 37.31 31.63 6.96
CA SER A 73 37.46 33.05 6.62
C SER A 73 38.50 33.29 5.49
N ASN A 74 39.27 32.26 5.11
CA ASN A 74 40.31 32.36 4.08
C ASN A 74 39.69 32.41 2.68
N HIS A 75 39.90 33.51 1.93
CA HIS A 75 39.32 33.75 0.61
C HIS A 75 39.74 32.69 -0.41
N LYS A 76 41.03 32.29 -0.46
CA LYS A 76 41.48 31.24 -1.39
C LYS A 76 40.80 29.88 -1.13
N VAL A 77 40.62 29.52 0.13
CA VAL A 77 39.90 28.28 0.49
C VAL A 77 38.43 28.37 0.10
N LYS A 78 37.79 29.54 0.29
CA LYS A 78 36.40 29.73 -0.16
C LYS A 78 36.25 29.57 -1.67
N GLU A 79 37.14 30.12 -2.47
CA GLU A 79 37.15 29.98 -3.92
C GLU A 79 37.30 28.52 -4.34
N THR A 80 38.26 27.79 -3.76
CA THR A 80 38.44 26.35 -4.03
C THR A 80 37.20 25.53 -3.67
N VAL A 81 36.64 25.77 -2.47
CA VAL A 81 35.43 25.07 -2.02
C VAL A 81 34.21 25.42 -2.87
N ALA A 82 34.09 26.66 -3.37
CA ALA A 82 33.04 27.05 -4.29
C ALA A 82 33.10 26.27 -5.63
N LEU A 83 34.32 26.06 -6.15
CA LEU A 83 34.54 25.23 -7.33
C LEU A 83 34.19 23.77 -7.09
N GLU A 84 34.60 23.21 -5.93
CA GLU A 84 34.24 21.85 -5.55
C GLU A 84 32.70 21.70 -5.37
N LEU A 85 32.04 22.68 -4.76
CA LEU A 85 30.58 22.68 -4.64
C LEU A 85 29.87 22.68 -6.02
N SER A 86 30.38 23.50 -6.96
CA SER A 86 29.87 23.52 -8.32
C SER A 86 30.05 22.18 -9.01
N TYR A 87 31.21 21.54 -8.87
CA TYR A 87 31.49 20.22 -9.42
C TYR A 87 30.58 19.13 -8.82
N VAL A 88 30.49 19.07 -7.50
CA VAL A 88 29.64 18.11 -6.78
C VAL A 88 28.16 18.29 -7.14
N ASN A 89 27.69 19.53 -7.25
CA ASN A 89 26.31 19.79 -7.66
C ASN A 89 26.04 19.32 -9.11
N SER A 90 26.99 19.53 -10.02
CA SER A 90 26.89 19.04 -11.41
C SER A 90 26.86 17.51 -11.46
N ASN A 91 27.73 16.83 -10.69
CA ASN A 91 27.72 15.37 -10.59
C ASN A 91 26.41 14.84 -10.00
N LEU A 92 25.89 15.48 -8.95
CA LEU A 92 24.61 15.12 -8.35
C LEU A 92 23.48 15.23 -9.38
N GLN A 93 23.48 16.28 -10.19
CA GLN A 93 22.49 16.45 -11.24
C GLN A 93 22.56 15.33 -12.28
N LEU A 94 23.75 15.02 -12.78
CA LEU A 94 23.95 13.93 -13.76
C LEU A 94 23.52 12.57 -13.21
N LEU A 95 23.90 12.24 -11.96
CA LEU A 95 23.52 10.99 -11.32
C LEU A 95 22.00 10.90 -11.08
N LYS A 96 21.38 12.02 -10.72
CA LYS A 96 19.91 12.08 -10.58
C LYS A 96 19.21 11.88 -11.93
N GLU A 97 19.70 12.50 -13.00
CA GLU A 97 19.18 12.30 -14.35
C GLU A 97 19.34 10.84 -14.80
N GLU A 98 20.49 10.20 -14.55
CA GLU A 98 20.71 8.78 -14.86
C GLU A 98 19.76 7.86 -14.04
N LEU A 99 19.58 8.13 -12.76
CA LEU A 99 18.64 7.38 -11.93
C LEU A 99 17.19 7.55 -12.42
N GLU A 100 16.86 8.74 -12.84
CA GLU A 100 15.53 9.09 -13.33
C GLU A 100 15.26 8.43 -14.69
N GLU A 101 16.22 8.35 -15.60
CA GLU A 101 16.10 7.59 -16.84
C GLU A 101 15.82 6.11 -16.60
N LEU A 102 16.42 5.51 -15.56
CA LEU A 102 16.13 4.13 -15.16
C LEU A 102 14.74 3.95 -14.51
N ASN A 103 14.18 5.02 -13.94
CA ASN A 103 12.86 5.03 -13.32
C ASN A 103 11.72 5.45 -14.28
N SER A 104 12.07 6.05 -15.43
CA SER A 104 11.12 6.75 -16.31
C SER A 104 10.29 5.85 -17.22
N CYS A 105 9.94 4.65 -16.79
CA CYS A 105 8.98 3.82 -17.52
C CYS A 105 7.52 4.24 -17.27
N MET A 106 7.23 5.55 -17.19
CA MET A 106 5.83 6.02 -17.00
C MET A 106 4.96 5.64 -18.20
N ASP A 107 5.51 5.68 -19.42
CA ASP A 107 4.79 5.33 -20.64
C ASP A 107 4.30 3.87 -20.66
N VAL A 108 5.04 2.95 -20.03
CA VAL A 108 4.67 1.52 -19.94
C VAL A 108 3.39 1.30 -19.13
N TYR A 109 3.03 2.26 -18.29
CA TYR A 109 1.86 2.17 -17.40
C TYR A 109 0.67 2.99 -17.89
N GLN A 110 0.82 3.75 -18.96
CA GLN A 110 -0.29 4.51 -19.54
C GLN A 110 -1.16 3.60 -20.43
N ASN A 111 -2.36 4.07 -20.70
CA ASN A 111 -3.26 3.39 -21.63
C ASN A 111 -2.75 3.56 -23.08
N ASP A 112 -2.78 2.48 -23.86
CA ASP A 112 -2.41 2.48 -25.29
C ASP A 112 -3.55 3.04 -26.18
N SER A 113 -4.63 3.61 -25.60
CA SER A 113 -5.72 4.20 -26.37
C SER A 113 -5.25 5.47 -27.10
N GLU A 114 -5.77 5.70 -28.30
CA GLU A 114 -5.54 6.92 -29.10
C GLU A 114 -6.14 8.19 -28.46
N ALA A 115 -6.82 8.04 -27.31
CA ALA A 115 -7.47 9.13 -26.61
C ALA A 115 -6.46 9.98 -25.85
N ILE A 116 -6.46 11.27 -26.13
CA ILE A 116 -5.56 12.26 -25.54
C ILE A 116 -6.08 12.62 -24.13
N SER A 117 -5.52 11.98 -23.11
CA SER A 117 -5.77 12.31 -21.68
C SER A 117 -4.48 12.64 -20.95
N VAL A 118 -4.56 13.47 -19.90
CA VAL A 118 -3.39 13.84 -19.10
C VAL A 118 -2.82 12.59 -18.43
N PRO A 119 -1.52 12.27 -18.59
CA PRO A 119 -0.95 11.05 -18.02
C PRO A 119 -1.02 11.02 -16.50
N MET A 120 -1.25 9.84 -15.91
CA MET A 120 -1.17 9.59 -14.48
C MET A 120 0.23 9.19 -14.04
N ILE A 121 0.53 9.30 -12.75
CA ILE A 121 1.81 8.87 -12.15
C ILE A 121 1.58 7.52 -11.44
N PRO A 122 1.91 6.40 -12.08
CA PRO A 122 1.88 5.08 -11.46
C PRO A 122 3.15 4.81 -10.66
N LEU A 123 3.08 3.92 -9.68
CA LEU A 123 4.24 3.53 -8.89
C LEU A 123 4.82 2.19 -9.38
N GLY A 124 6.16 2.09 -9.38
CA GLY A 124 6.85 0.83 -9.55
C GLY A 124 6.69 -0.07 -8.33
N LEU A 125 6.63 -1.38 -8.57
CA LEU A 125 6.61 -2.36 -7.47
C LEU A 125 7.99 -2.43 -6.80
N LYS A 126 8.00 -2.63 -5.50
CA LYS A 126 9.22 -3.00 -4.77
C LYS A 126 9.70 -4.38 -5.21
N GLU A 127 10.99 -4.50 -5.47
CA GLU A 127 11.63 -5.76 -5.83
C GLU A 127 12.14 -6.48 -4.58
N THR A 128 12.16 -7.82 -4.62
CA THR A 128 12.72 -8.65 -3.53
C THR A 128 13.59 -9.77 -4.10
N LYS A 129 14.54 -10.24 -3.29
CA LYS A 129 15.38 -11.38 -3.63
C LYS A 129 14.65 -12.69 -3.37
N GLU A 130 15.16 -13.76 -3.99
CA GLU A 130 14.78 -15.11 -3.62
C GLU A 130 15.11 -15.37 -2.15
N LEU A 131 14.31 -16.21 -1.53
CA LEU A 131 14.44 -16.57 -0.13
C LEU A 131 14.28 -18.08 0.01
N ASP A 132 15.32 -18.74 0.50
CA ASP A 132 15.26 -20.14 0.86
C ASP A 132 14.79 -20.29 2.31
N LEU A 133 13.64 -20.91 2.48
CA LEU A 133 13.04 -21.22 3.77
C LEU A 133 13.10 -22.72 4.12
N MET A 134 13.65 -23.56 3.24
CA MET A 134 13.61 -25.01 3.41
C MET A 134 14.25 -25.45 4.72
N VAL A 135 15.52 -25.11 4.91
CA VAL A 135 16.25 -25.49 6.13
C VAL A 135 15.69 -24.81 7.38
N PRO A 136 15.51 -23.46 7.41
CA PRO A 136 15.00 -22.80 8.61
C PRO A 136 13.65 -23.29 9.10
N LEU A 137 12.71 -23.61 8.19
CA LEU A 137 11.39 -24.10 8.58
C LEU A 137 11.43 -25.56 8.99
N ARG A 138 12.20 -26.41 8.31
CA ARG A 138 12.42 -27.80 8.75
C ARG A 138 12.98 -27.86 10.17
N ASP A 139 14.05 -27.12 10.43
CA ASP A 139 14.68 -27.08 11.74
C ASP A 139 13.68 -26.61 12.82
N PHE A 140 12.90 -25.56 12.50
CA PHE A 140 11.90 -25.09 13.44
C PHE A 140 10.79 -26.11 13.68
N ILE A 141 10.33 -26.84 12.65
CA ILE A 141 9.35 -27.93 12.78
C ILE A 141 9.88 -29.02 13.69
N CYS A 142 11.12 -29.45 13.48
CA CYS A 142 11.75 -30.48 14.32
C CYS A 142 11.90 -30.02 15.78
N GLU A 143 12.40 -28.79 16.00
CA GLU A 143 12.72 -28.30 17.34
C GLU A 143 11.48 -27.85 18.14
N HIS A 144 10.54 -27.22 17.49
CA HIS A 144 9.39 -26.61 18.16
C HIS A 144 8.17 -27.51 18.18
N TYR A 145 7.86 -28.15 17.04
CA TYR A 145 6.69 -29.02 16.90
C TYR A 145 6.98 -30.46 17.24
N GLY A 146 8.26 -30.90 17.26
CA GLY A 146 8.64 -32.27 17.51
C GLY A 146 8.26 -33.24 16.38
N GLU A 147 7.98 -32.70 15.19
CA GLU A 147 7.62 -33.43 13.97
C GLU A 147 8.85 -33.53 13.05
N ASP A 148 8.90 -34.53 12.18
CA ASP A 148 9.93 -34.59 11.15
C ASP A 148 9.68 -33.49 10.09
N GLY A 149 10.57 -32.50 10.04
CA GLY A 149 10.47 -31.38 9.11
C GLY A 149 10.45 -31.79 7.64
N ALA A 150 11.03 -32.94 7.28
CA ALA A 150 11.04 -33.46 5.91
C ALA A 150 9.64 -33.86 5.42
N LEU A 151 8.73 -34.20 6.33
CA LEU A 151 7.33 -34.49 6.00
C LEU A 151 6.54 -33.29 5.52
N PHE A 152 7.08 -32.07 5.73
CA PHE A 152 6.45 -30.77 5.35
C PHE A 152 7.13 -30.11 4.16
N ASP A 153 8.00 -30.80 3.46
CA ASP A 153 8.72 -30.28 2.29
C ASP A 153 7.80 -29.76 1.19
N LYS A 154 6.65 -30.40 1.03
CA LYS A 154 5.66 -30.01 0.04
C LYS A 154 5.06 -28.63 0.42
N GLU A 155 4.68 -28.48 1.67
CA GLU A 155 4.10 -27.24 2.19
C GLU A 155 5.11 -26.11 2.17
N ILE A 156 6.37 -26.37 2.52
CA ILE A 156 7.45 -25.37 2.46
C ILE A 156 7.69 -24.93 1.02
N ARG A 157 7.76 -25.86 0.07
CA ARG A 157 7.91 -25.55 -1.36
C ARG A 157 6.71 -24.77 -1.89
N GLU A 158 5.49 -25.17 -1.54
CA GLU A 158 4.26 -24.47 -1.93
C GLU A 158 4.27 -23.02 -1.46
N PHE A 159 4.71 -22.77 -0.22
CA PHE A 159 4.86 -21.40 0.29
C PHE A 159 5.96 -20.61 -0.44
N MET A 160 7.10 -21.24 -0.72
CA MET A 160 8.20 -20.62 -1.47
C MET A 160 7.80 -20.31 -2.92
N GLU A 161 7.03 -21.21 -3.58
CA GLU A 161 6.48 -20.99 -4.92
C GLU A 161 5.49 -19.84 -4.95
N LEU A 162 4.62 -19.74 -3.93
CA LEU A 162 3.69 -18.59 -3.79
C LEU A 162 4.47 -17.29 -3.63
N ARG A 163 5.52 -17.28 -2.80
CA ARG A 163 6.41 -16.12 -2.65
C ARG A 163 7.10 -15.76 -3.98
N GLN A 164 7.58 -16.75 -4.70
CA GLN A 164 8.22 -16.54 -5.99
C GLN A 164 7.24 -15.95 -7.03
N ALA A 165 6.01 -16.46 -7.08
CA ALA A 165 4.98 -15.96 -7.97
C ALA A 165 4.63 -14.49 -7.69
N MET A 166 4.52 -14.07 -6.42
CA MET A 166 4.17 -12.70 -6.03
C MET A 166 5.27 -11.67 -6.35
N ARG A 167 6.50 -12.08 -6.68
CA ARG A 167 7.57 -11.16 -7.08
C ARG A 167 7.31 -10.48 -8.42
N THR A 168 6.55 -11.13 -9.31
CA THR A 168 6.19 -10.62 -10.64
C THR A 168 4.70 -10.80 -10.89
N PRO A 169 3.82 -10.12 -10.14
CA PRO A 169 2.38 -10.25 -10.33
C PRO A 169 1.96 -9.67 -11.69
N SER A 170 0.91 -10.21 -12.26
CA SER A 170 0.26 -9.60 -13.42
C SER A 170 -0.31 -8.23 -13.06
N ARG A 171 -0.36 -7.31 -14.04
CA ARG A 171 -0.80 -5.92 -13.80
C ARG A 171 -2.32 -5.77 -13.95
N ASN A 172 -3.06 -6.59 -13.20
CA ASN A 172 -4.52 -6.67 -13.20
C ASN A 172 -5.04 -7.22 -11.85
N GLU A 173 -6.34 -7.46 -11.76
CA GLU A 173 -6.98 -8.00 -10.56
C GLU A 173 -6.39 -9.34 -10.11
N ALA A 174 -6.02 -10.24 -11.03
CA ALA A 174 -5.40 -11.52 -10.66
C ALA A 174 -4.05 -11.35 -9.95
N GLY A 175 -3.28 -10.31 -10.34
CA GLY A 175 -2.05 -9.96 -9.63
C GLY A 175 -2.30 -9.40 -8.23
N LEU A 176 -3.39 -8.64 -8.04
CA LEU A 176 -3.81 -8.17 -6.71
C LEU A 176 -4.24 -9.33 -5.82
N GLU A 177 -5.03 -10.27 -6.35
CA GLU A 177 -5.43 -11.48 -5.63
C GLU A 177 -4.21 -12.30 -5.18
N LEU A 178 -3.22 -12.48 -6.05
CA LEU A 178 -1.97 -13.16 -5.74
C LEU A 178 -1.19 -12.47 -4.61
N LEU A 179 -1.06 -11.14 -4.64
CA LEU A 179 -0.40 -10.38 -3.57
C LEU A 179 -1.17 -10.48 -2.26
N MET A 180 -2.50 -10.45 -2.29
CA MET A 180 -3.35 -10.60 -1.12
C MET A 180 -3.33 -12.03 -0.56
N GLU A 181 -3.32 -13.04 -1.42
CA GLU A 181 -3.14 -14.44 -1.01
C GLU A 181 -1.84 -14.61 -0.22
N TYR A 182 -0.72 -14.11 -0.77
CA TYR A 182 0.57 -14.17 -0.09
C TYR A 182 0.55 -13.38 1.22
N TYR A 183 0.00 -12.15 1.22
CA TYR A 183 -0.13 -11.33 2.44
C TYR A 183 -0.91 -12.06 3.54
N ASN A 184 -2.01 -12.71 3.19
CA ASN A 184 -2.83 -13.48 4.12
C ASN A 184 -2.11 -14.72 4.63
N GLN A 185 -1.31 -15.41 3.78
CA GLN A 185 -0.47 -16.52 4.21
C GLN A 185 0.63 -16.10 5.21
N LEU A 186 1.11 -14.86 5.13
CA LEU A 186 2.06 -14.32 6.12
C LEU A 186 1.48 -14.24 7.54
N TYR A 187 0.15 -14.17 7.69
CA TYR A 187 -0.49 -14.28 9.01
C TYR A 187 -0.28 -15.66 9.63
N PHE A 188 -0.44 -16.72 8.84
CA PHE A 188 -0.20 -18.09 9.29
C PHE A 188 1.28 -18.32 9.54
N LEU A 189 2.14 -17.91 8.64
CA LEU A 189 3.59 -18.01 8.79
C LEU A 189 4.08 -17.34 10.09
N ASP A 190 3.57 -16.13 10.40
CA ASP A 190 3.90 -15.38 11.62
C ASP A 190 3.54 -16.17 12.89
N ASN A 191 2.32 -16.68 12.92
CA ASN A 191 1.85 -17.41 14.10
C ASN A 191 2.48 -18.78 14.25
N ARG A 192 2.94 -19.40 13.15
CA ARG A 192 3.53 -20.76 13.20
C ARG A 192 5.03 -20.78 13.40
N PHE A 193 5.77 -19.77 12.90
CA PHE A 193 7.23 -19.86 12.82
C PHE A 193 7.98 -18.68 13.41
N PHE A 194 7.31 -17.60 13.79
CA PHE A 194 7.96 -16.39 14.32
C PHE A 194 7.60 -16.13 15.79
N PRO A 195 8.19 -16.89 16.74
CA PRO A 195 7.99 -16.62 18.16
C PRO A 195 8.71 -15.33 18.57
N PRO A 196 8.21 -14.62 19.60
CA PRO A 196 8.85 -13.40 20.08
C PRO A 196 10.28 -13.61 20.61
N SER A 197 10.61 -14.83 21.03
CA SER A 197 11.84 -15.16 21.75
C SER A 197 12.93 -15.81 20.88
N LYS A 198 12.62 -16.26 19.66
CA LYS A 198 13.56 -16.95 18.78
C LYS A 198 13.52 -16.39 17.38
N ASN A 199 14.69 -16.29 16.75
CA ASN A 199 14.83 -15.82 15.38
C ASN A 199 15.19 -16.99 14.47
N LEU A 200 14.49 -17.13 13.34
CA LEU A 200 14.76 -18.15 12.33
C LEU A 200 16.09 -17.96 11.56
N GLY A 201 16.81 -16.88 11.77
CA GLY A 201 18.02 -16.57 11.01
C GLY A 201 17.75 -16.05 9.58
N VAL A 202 16.51 -15.91 9.20
CA VAL A 202 16.08 -15.49 7.86
C VAL A 202 16.10 -13.97 7.75
N PHE A 203 16.56 -13.45 6.59
CA PHE A 203 16.53 -12.03 6.26
C PHE A 203 15.65 -11.79 5.04
N PHE A 204 14.66 -10.92 5.19
CA PHE A 204 13.85 -10.42 4.09
C PHE A 204 14.58 -9.24 3.43
N HIS A 205 14.86 -9.34 2.14
CA HIS A 205 15.55 -8.34 1.35
C HIS A 205 14.58 -7.67 0.39
N TRP A 206 14.44 -6.35 0.49
CA TRP A 206 13.61 -5.56 -0.41
C TRP A 206 14.35 -4.34 -0.92
N TYR A 207 14.08 -3.96 -2.14
CA TYR A 207 14.64 -2.74 -2.73
C TYR A 207 13.64 -1.59 -2.54
N ASP A 208 14.17 -0.41 -2.24
CA ASP A 208 13.38 0.81 -2.20
C ASP A 208 12.84 1.13 -3.60
N SER A 209 11.55 1.44 -3.72
CA SER A 209 10.90 1.65 -5.02
C SER A 209 11.32 2.94 -5.71
N LEU A 210 11.69 3.98 -4.94
CA LEU A 210 12.11 5.28 -5.46
C LEU A 210 13.60 5.32 -5.76
N THR A 211 14.41 4.76 -4.87
CA THR A 211 15.87 4.88 -4.90
C THR A 211 16.60 3.64 -5.39
N GLY A 212 15.93 2.47 -5.36
CA GLY A 212 16.57 1.19 -5.68
C GLY A 212 17.56 0.68 -4.63
N VAL A 213 17.69 1.32 -3.47
CA VAL A 213 18.59 0.89 -2.40
C VAL A 213 18.05 -0.37 -1.73
N PRO A 214 18.88 -1.44 -1.58
CA PRO A 214 18.46 -2.63 -0.87
C PRO A 214 18.43 -2.39 0.64
N SER A 215 17.37 -2.88 1.26
CA SER A 215 17.22 -2.96 2.70
C SER A 215 16.92 -4.39 3.10
N HIS A 216 17.35 -4.79 4.31
CA HIS A 216 17.10 -6.13 4.81
C HIS A 216 16.74 -6.11 6.29
N GLN A 217 15.81 -6.95 6.68
CA GLN A 217 15.41 -7.14 8.07
C GLN A 217 14.99 -8.59 8.35
N ARG A 218 15.12 -9.00 9.61
CA ARG A 218 14.62 -10.28 10.10
C ARG A 218 13.15 -10.29 10.47
N ALA A 219 12.58 -9.09 10.69
CA ALA A 219 11.19 -8.92 11.10
C ALA A 219 10.23 -9.22 9.93
N LEU A 220 9.33 -10.17 10.12
CA LEU A 220 8.27 -10.48 9.15
C LEU A 220 7.37 -9.28 8.85
N ALA A 221 7.28 -8.31 9.77
CA ALA A 221 6.59 -7.06 9.56
C ALA A 221 7.13 -6.26 8.36
N PHE A 222 8.44 -6.37 8.07
CA PHE A 222 9.04 -5.73 6.90
C PHE A 222 8.60 -6.41 5.58
N GLU A 223 8.50 -7.74 5.57
CA GLU A 223 7.92 -8.50 4.45
C GLU A 223 6.45 -8.10 4.23
N LYS A 224 5.63 -8.14 5.29
CA LYS A 224 4.21 -7.74 5.24
C LYS A 224 4.03 -6.31 4.72
N GLY A 225 4.80 -5.36 5.25
CA GLY A 225 4.74 -3.96 4.83
C GLY A 225 5.15 -3.75 3.37
N SER A 226 6.17 -4.47 2.90
CA SER A 226 6.64 -4.40 1.51
C SER A 226 5.63 -4.99 0.52
N VAL A 227 4.97 -6.08 0.88
CA VAL A 227 3.86 -6.66 0.07
C VAL A 227 2.67 -5.70 0.04
N LEU A 228 2.32 -5.08 1.16
CA LEU A 228 1.24 -4.10 1.22
C LEU A 228 1.55 -2.86 0.37
N PHE A 229 2.81 -2.40 0.36
CA PHE A 229 3.26 -1.35 -0.55
C PHE A 229 3.00 -1.76 -2.01
N ASN A 230 3.34 -2.99 -2.38
CA ASN A 230 3.13 -3.51 -3.73
C ASN A 230 1.64 -3.64 -4.10
N ILE A 231 0.77 -3.96 -3.15
CA ILE A 231 -0.69 -3.91 -3.37
C ILE A 231 -1.12 -2.48 -3.73
N GLY A 232 -0.67 -1.48 -2.98
CA GLY A 232 -0.91 -0.07 -3.28
C GLY A 232 -0.35 0.34 -4.65
N ALA A 233 0.91 0.01 -4.93
CA ALA A 233 1.57 0.32 -6.19
C ALA A 233 0.87 -0.34 -7.39
N LEU A 234 0.42 -1.59 -7.26
CA LEU A 234 -0.31 -2.29 -8.33
C LEU A 234 -1.68 -1.63 -8.60
N HIS A 235 -2.38 -1.17 -7.57
CA HIS A 235 -3.60 -0.38 -7.75
C HIS A 235 -3.33 0.90 -8.56
N THR A 236 -2.19 1.59 -8.33
CA THR A 236 -1.85 2.77 -9.13
C THR A 236 -1.63 2.45 -10.60
N GLN A 237 -1.01 1.31 -10.91
CA GLN A 237 -0.80 0.84 -12.28
C GLN A 237 -2.11 0.45 -12.97
N ILE A 238 -3.03 -0.17 -12.24
CA ILE A 238 -4.37 -0.52 -12.75
C ILE A 238 -5.16 0.76 -13.03
N GLY A 239 -5.14 1.73 -12.11
CA GLY A 239 -5.83 3.02 -12.29
C GLY A 239 -5.30 3.83 -13.49
N ALA A 240 -3.98 3.90 -13.65
CA ALA A 240 -3.35 4.65 -14.74
C ALA A 240 -3.66 4.06 -16.14
N ARG A 241 -3.98 2.77 -16.22
CA ARG A 241 -4.28 2.06 -17.48
C ARG A 241 -5.76 2.06 -17.86
N GLN A 242 -6.64 2.64 -17.05
CA GLN A 242 -8.06 2.71 -17.40
C GLN A 242 -8.30 3.67 -18.56
N ASP A 243 -9.26 3.32 -19.41
CA ASP A 243 -9.75 4.22 -20.45
C ASP A 243 -10.65 5.30 -19.82
N ARG A 244 -10.06 6.46 -19.54
CA ARG A 244 -10.73 7.58 -18.88
C ARG A 244 -11.58 8.45 -19.82
N THR A 245 -11.75 8.04 -21.06
CA THR A 245 -12.71 8.64 -21.99
C THR A 245 -14.13 8.12 -21.78
N THR A 246 -14.28 7.06 -20.99
CA THR A 246 -15.56 6.44 -20.65
C THR A 246 -15.87 6.60 -19.16
N LEU A 247 -17.14 6.78 -18.81
CA LEU A 247 -17.57 6.87 -17.41
C LEU A 247 -17.14 5.64 -16.60
N GLN A 248 -17.25 4.44 -17.21
CA GLN A 248 -16.86 3.20 -16.55
C GLN A 248 -15.35 3.14 -16.28
N GLY A 249 -14.53 3.59 -17.22
CA GLY A 249 -13.07 3.63 -17.04
C GLY A 249 -12.65 4.66 -15.99
N VAL A 250 -13.30 5.83 -15.98
CA VAL A 250 -13.08 6.85 -14.93
C VAL A 250 -13.46 6.32 -13.55
N ASP A 251 -14.60 5.64 -13.39
CA ASP A 251 -15.03 5.08 -12.12
C ASP A 251 -14.06 4.00 -11.62
N ARG A 252 -13.53 3.15 -12.52
CA ARG A 252 -12.49 2.17 -12.18
C ARG A 252 -11.18 2.82 -11.79
N ALA A 253 -10.79 3.91 -12.44
CA ALA A 253 -9.60 4.67 -12.07
C ALA A 253 -9.73 5.30 -10.68
N ILE A 254 -10.88 5.91 -10.39
CA ILE A 254 -11.23 6.47 -9.07
C ILE A 254 -11.11 5.39 -7.99
N ASP A 255 -11.77 4.25 -8.17
CA ASP A 255 -11.73 3.12 -7.22
C ASP A 255 -10.30 2.63 -6.98
N ALA A 256 -9.52 2.45 -8.06
CA ALA A 256 -8.14 1.99 -7.97
C ALA A 256 -7.23 2.98 -7.21
N PHE A 257 -7.30 4.28 -7.49
CA PHE A 257 -6.50 5.27 -6.78
C PHE A 257 -6.93 5.48 -5.33
N GLN A 258 -8.24 5.35 -5.02
CA GLN A 258 -8.75 5.37 -3.64
C GLN A 258 -8.24 4.17 -2.82
N LYS A 259 -8.19 2.96 -3.42
CA LYS A 259 -7.62 1.76 -2.80
C LYS A 259 -6.10 1.88 -2.64
N ALA A 260 -5.40 2.48 -3.61
CA ALA A 260 -3.98 2.77 -3.49
C ALA A 260 -3.69 3.73 -2.32
N ALA A 261 -4.45 4.85 -2.23
CA ALA A 261 -4.37 5.78 -1.10
C ALA A 261 -4.62 5.07 0.23
N GLY A 262 -5.60 4.16 0.28
CA GLY A 262 -5.92 3.35 1.45
C GLY A 262 -4.79 2.40 1.86
N ALA A 263 -4.15 1.73 0.91
CA ALA A 263 -3.01 0.86 1.18
C ALA A 263 -1.82 1.63 1.75
N PHE A 264 -1.46 2.78 1.17
CA PHE A 264 -0.37 3.62 1.68
C PHE A 264 -0.70 4.27 3.03
N ASN A 265 -1.94 4.68 3.26
CA ASN A 265 -2.36 5.20 4.55
C ASN A 265 -2.34 4.12 5.64
N TYR A 266 -2.84 2.92 5.34
CA TYR A 266 -2.78 1.78 6.25
C TYR A 266 -1.32 1.41 6.59
N LEU A 267 -0.43 1.43 5.59
CA LEU A 267 1.01 1.22 5.77
C LEU A 267 1.62 2.26 6.70
N LYS A 268 1.31 3.55 6.49
CA LYS A 268 1.77 4.67 7.34
C LYS A 268 1.33 4.53 8.79
N GLU A 269 0.11 4.06 9.04
CA GLU A 269 -0.46 3.92 10.38
C GLU A 269 0.05 2.69 11.14
N ASN A 270 0.37 1.60 10.43
CA ASN A 270 0.67 0.31 11.04
C ASN A 270 2.15 -0.11 10.95
N PHE A 271 2.95 0.51 10.08
CA PHE A 271 4.35 0.12 9.80
C PHE A 271 5.30 1.32 9.90
N SER A 272 5.36 1.97 11.05
CA SER A 272 6.06 3.26 11.24
C SER A 272 7.60 3.21 11.23
N ASN A 273 8.23 2.03 11.27
CA ASN A 273 9.68 1.86 11.42
C ASN A 273 10.31 1.05 10.28
N ALA A 274 9.87 1.28 9.05
CA ALA A 274 10.45 0.62 7.89
C ALA A 274 11.87 1.14 7.60
N PRO A 275 12.80 0.26 7.19
CA PRO A 275 14.19 0.64 6.94
C PRO A 275 14.42 1.30 5.58
N SER A 276 13.40 1.42 4.73
CA SER A 276 13.49 2.02 3.39
C SER A 276 12.79 3.37 3.33
N LEU A 277 13.33 4.30 2.53
CA LEU A 277 12.84 5.69 2.44
C LEU A 277 11.43 5.78 1.85
N ASP A 278 11.11 4.94 0.88
CA ASP A 278 9.78 4.87 0.24
C ASP A 278 8.66 4.48 1.22
N MET A 279 8.99 3.78 2.30
CA MET A 279 8.07 3.42 3.38
C MET A 279 8.16 4.33 4.60
N SER A 280 8.91 5.43 4.53
CA SER A 280 8.95 6.43 5.58
C SER A 280 7.62 7.20 5.68
N ALA A 281 7.28 7.69 6.87
CA ALA A 281 6.03 8.44 7.07
C ALA A 281 5.89 9.67 6.14
N PRO A 282 6.95 10.49 5.88
CA PRO A 282 6.87 11.57 4.90
C PRO A 282 6.60 11.08 3.48
N SER A 283 7.27 10.00 3.02
CA SER A 283 7.07 9.43 1.69
C SER A 283 5.65 8.87 1.53
N LEU A 284 5.18 8.10 2.50
CA LEU A 284 3.83 7.55 2.47
C LEU A 284 2.77 8.64 2.50
N ASN A 285 2.99 9.72 3.26
CA ASN A 285 2.08 10.87 3.26
C ASN A 285 2.04 11.56 1.90
N MET A 286 3.17 11.74 1.26
CA MET A 286 3.28 12.27 -0.10
C MET A 286 2.55 11.38 -1.11
N LEU A 287 2.71 10.03 -1.02
CA LEU A 287 2.03 9.09 -1.89
C LEU A 287 0.51 9.11 -1.70
N VAL A 288 0.02 9.21 -0.46
CA VAL A 288 -1.42 9.36 -0.18
C VAL A 288 -1.97 10.62 -0.84
N HIS A 289 -1.30 11.77 -0.68
CA HIS A 289 -1.73 13.03 -1.30
C HIS A 289 -1.70 12.95 -2.84
N LEU A 290 -0.67 12.30 -3.41
CA LEU A 290 -0.59 12.10 -4.86
C LEU A 290 -1.78 11.26 -5.37
N MET A 291 -2.13 10.19 -4.69
CA MET A 291 -3.28 9.36 -5.07
C MET A 291 -4.59 10.13 -4.96
N ILE A 292 -4.78 10.91 -3.90
CA ILE A 292 -5.96 11.76 -3.73
C ILE A 292 -6.05 12.81 -4.85
N ALA A 293 -4.91 13.39 -5.27
CA ALA A 293 -4.89 14.34 -6.38
C ALA A 293 -5.29 13.68 -7.71
N GLN A 294 -4.84 12.45 -7.95
CA GLN A 294 -5.22 11.68 -9.15
C GLN A 294 -6.69 11.25 -9.12
N VAL A 295 -7.25 10.95 -7.94
CA VAL A 295 -8.71 10.75 -7.79
C VAL A 295 -9.46 12.03 -8.15
N GLN A 296 -9.02 13.19 -7.65
CA GLN A 296 -9.68 14.46 -7.91
C GLN A 296 -9.64 14.84 -9.41
N GLU A 297 -8.53 14.50 -10.09
CA GLU A 297 -8.42 14.65 -11.56
C GLU A 297 -9.45 13.76 -12.28
N CYS A 298 -9.59 12.49 -11.86
CA CYS A 298 -10.61 11.60 -12.41
C CYS A 298 -12.05 12.10 -12.12
N VAL A 299 -12.29 12.72 -10.97
CA VAL A 299 -13.59 13.33 -10.65
C VAL A 299 -13.88 14.50 -11.59
N PHE A 300 -12.88 15.35 -11.89
CA PHE A 300 -13.02 16.40 -12.91
C PHE A 300 -13.36 15.83 -14.28
N GLU A 301 -12.64 14.80 -14.73
CA GLU A 301 -12.92 14.10 -15.99
C GLU A 301 -14.35 13.52 -16.02
N LYS A 302 -14.79 12.91 -14.92
CA LYS A 302 -16.14 12.39 -14.78
C LYS A 302 -17.20 13.48 -14.92
N VAL A 303 -17.01 14.61 -14.26
CA VAL A 303 -17.93 15.76 -14.31
C VAL A 303 -18.01 16.29 -15.73
N THR A 304 -16.89 16.44 -16.44
CA THR A 304 -16.86 16.87 -17.83
C THR A 304 -17.53 15.89 -18.80
N LEU A 305 -17.44 14.58 -18.54
CA LEU A 305 -18.11 13.57 -19.37
C LEU A 305 -19.62 13.53 -19.14
N ILE A 306 -20.09 13.77 -17.93
CA ILE A 306 -21.53 13.77 -17.61
C ILE A 306 -22.21 15.04 -18.12
N HIS A 307 -21.56 16.16 -17.99
CA HIS A 307 -22.13 17.49 -18.29
C HIS A 307 -21.67 17.98 -19.67
N ALA A 308 -22.19 17.36 -20.71
CA ALA A 308 -21.96 17.79 -22.08
C ALA A 308 -22.81 19.02 -22.48
N GLN A 309 -23.61 19.61 -21.56
CA GLN A 309 -24.46 20.76 -21.83
C GLN A 309 -23.72 22.07 -21.57
N ASP A 310 -23.86 23.01 -22.50
CA ASP A 310 -23.26 24.34 -22.41
C ASP A 310 -24.19 25.32 -21.65
N ASP A 311 -24.52 25.00 -20.39
CA ASP A 311 -25.23 25.91 -19.50
C ASP A 311 -24.30 26.64 -18.52
N PHE A 312 -24.69 27.81 -18.06
CA PHE A 312 -23.88 28.67 -17.23
C PHE A 312 -23.43 28.02 -15.91
N LEU A 313 -24.35 27.38 -15.19
CA LEU A 313 -24.05 26.78 -13.89
C LEU A 313 -23.13 25.54 -14.02
N THR A 314 -23.36 24.73 -15.06
CA THR A 314 -22.51 23.58 -15.36
C THR A 314 -21.07 23.99 -15.67
N GLN A 315 -20.87 25.02 -16.49
CA GLN A 315 -19.52 25.50 -16.80
C GLN A 315 -18.82 26.07 -15.55
N LEU A 316 -19.54 26.78 -14.68
CA LEU A 316 -18.99 27.21 -13.38
C LEU A 316 -18.63 26.03 -12.47
N GLN A 317 -19.43 24.97 -12.45
CA GLN A 317 -19.14 23.77 -11.69
C GLN A 317 -17.86 23.09 -12.18
N ILE A 318 -17.71 22.93 -13.51
CA ILE A 318 -16.49 22.35 -14.11
C ILE A 318 -15.27 23.22 -13.77
N ALA A 319 -15.40 24.54 -13.80
CA ALA A 319 -14.33 25.45 -13.43
C ALA A 319 -13.91 25.30 -11.96
N GLN A 320 -14.87 25.15 -11.04
CA GLN A 320 -14.58 24.92 -9.61
C GLN A 320 -13.93 23.55 -9.35
N GLU A 321 -14.37 22.50 -10.08
CA GLU A 321 -13.71 21.20 -10.02
C GLU A 321 -12.27 21.27 -10.53
N ALA A 322 -12.00 21.97 -11.64
CA ALA A 322 -10.64 22.20 -12.13
C ALA A 322 -9.77 22.93 -11.09
N THR A 323 -10.32 23.97 -10.44
CA THR A 323 -9.62 24.66 -9.36
C THR A 323 -9.33 23.74 -8.18
N ARG A 324 -10.24 22.80 -7.88
CA ARG A 324 -9.99 21.80 -6.83
C ARG A 324 -8.86 20.85 -7.19
N VAL A 325 -8.74 20.46 -8.46
CA VAL A 325 -7.61 19.64 -8.94
C VAL A 325 -6.29 20.42 -8.81
N GLU A 326 -6.28 21.70 -9.20
CA GLU A 326 -5.12 22.60 -9.03
C GLU A 326 -4.67 22.63 -7.57
N ASP A 327 -5.60 22.89 -6.64
CA ASP A 327 -5.36 23.01 -5.20
C ASP A 327 -4.71 21.74 -4.62
N VAL A 328 -5.22 20.55 -4.98
CA VAL A 328 -4.64 19.29 -4.48
C VAL A 328 -3.29 18.98 -5.12
N TYR A 329 -3.05 19.28 -6.41
CA TYR A 329 -1.73 19.11 -7.02
C TYR A 329 -0.70 20.11 -6.49
N SER A 330 -1.11 21.35 -6.20
CA SER A 330 -0.27 22.35 -5.53
C SER A 330 0.19 21.84 -4.16
N LEU A 331 -0.70 21.24 -3.38
CA LEU A 331 -0.37 20.62 -2.10
C LEU A 331 0.62 19.45 -2.27
N VAL A 332 0.44 18.59 -3.28
CA VAL A 332 1.38 17.50 -3.59
C VAL A 332 2.75 18.06 -3.96
N HIS A 333 2.81 19.07 -4.81
CA HIS A 333 4.05 19.76 -5.19
C HIS A 333 4.78 20.31 -3.96
N GLN A 334 4.08 21.00 -3.07
CA GLN A 334 4.64 21.49 -1.81
C GLN A 334 5.20 20.33 -0.94
N THR A 335 4.49 19.20 -0.89
CA THR A 335 4.93 18.02 -0.13
C THR A 335 6.20 17.40 -0.75
N MET A 336 6.27 17.29 -2.09
CA MET A 336 7.43 16.73 -2.81
C MET A 336 8.68 17.62 -2.69
N THR A 337 8.51 18.92 -2.48
CA THR A 337 9.62 19.88 -2.33
C THR A 337 10.14 20.02 -0.88
N GLN A 338 9.51 19.35 0.10
CA GLN A 338 9.97 19.35 1.49
C GLN A 338 11.33 18.67 1.65
N ALA A 339 12.15 19.19 2.58
CA ALA A 339 13.52 18.74 2.82
C ALA A 339 13.66 17.22 3.06
N HIS A 340 12.64 16.58 3.64
CA HIS A 340 12.64 15.16 3.95
C HIS A 340 12.29 14.25 2.77
N VAL A 341 11.84 14.82 1.65
CA VAL A 341 11.31 14.06 0.51
C VAL A 341 12.01 14.41 -0.80
N LYS A 342 12.34 15.69 -1.01
CA LYS A 342 12.86 16.25 -2.27
C LYS A 342 14.07 15.57 -2.89
N ASP A 343 14.92 14.96 -2.06
CA ASP A 343 16.20 14.41 -2.53
C ASP A 343 16.05 13.01 -3.15
N TYR A 344 14.92 12.31 -2.95
CA TYR A 344 14.69 10.97 -3.47
C TYR A 344 13.39 10.79 -4.26
N VAL A 345 12.52 11.79 -4.30
CA VAL A 345 11.41 11.81 -5.26
C VAL A 345 11.95 12.16 -6.63
N PRO A 346 11.57 11.44 -7.71
CA PRO A 346 11.97 11.77 -9.06
C PRO A 346 11.63 13.20 -9.43
N PHE A 347 12.57 13.91 -10.07
CA PHE A 347 12.35 15.30 -10.52
C PHE A 347 11.21 15.38 -11.53
N SER A 348 11.06 14.36 -12.39
CA SER A 348 9.95 14.26 -13.33
C SER A 348 8.59 14.24 -12.64
N TRP A 349 8.45 13.59 -11.49
CA TRP A 349 7.20 13.59 -10.73
C TRP A 349 6.88 14.98 -10.18
N THR A 350 7.87 15.61 -9.54
CA THR A 350 7.71 16.97 -8.99
C THR A 350 7.34 17.95 -10.09
N THR A 351 8.01 17.87 -11.25
CA THR A 351 7.72 18.71 -12.42
C THR A 351 6.35 18.41 -13.00
N MET A 352 5.98 17.11 -13.16
CA MET A 352 4.69 16.68 -13.68
C MET A 352 3.53 17.23 -12.82
N VAL A 353 3.65 17.10 -11.51
CA VAL A 353 2.66 17.59 -10.55
C VAL A 353 2.51 19.12 -10.66
N HIS A 354 3.61 19.84 -10.84
CA HIS A 354 3.58 21.30 -11.04
C HIS A 354 2.94 21.66 -12.38
N VAL A 355 3.29 20.97 -13.47
CA VAL A 355 2.63 21.15 -14.78
C VAL A 355 1.13 20.94 -14.68
N LYS A 356 0.70 19.85 -13.99
CA LYS A 356 -0.72 19.57 -13.79
C LYS A 356 -1.43 20.68 -12.99
N SER A 357 -0.80 21.18 -11.92
CA SER A 357 -1.34 22.29 -11.13
C SER A 357 -1.61 23.52 -12.02
N GLU A 358 -0.62 23.96 -12.81
CA GLU A 358 -0.78 25.10 -13.72
C GLU A 358 -1.79 24.85 -14.85
N HIS A 359 -1.80 23.62 -15.39
CA HIS A 359 -2.75 23.21 -16.43
C HIS A 359 -4.21 23.28 -15.92
N PHE A 360 -4.50 22.71 -14.75
CA PHE A 360 -5.85 22.72 -14.19
C PHE A 360 -6.27 24.12 -13.74
N LYS A 361 -5.33 24.96 -13.28
CA LYS A 361 -5.57 26.38 -13.06
C LYS A 361 -5.99 27.09 -14.35
N ALA A 362 -5.29 26.82 -15.45
CA ALA A 362 -5.67 27.36 -16.75
C ALA A 362 -7.04 26.88 -17.21
N LEU A 363 -7.35 25.59 -17.05
CA LEU A 363 -8.67 25.04 -17.40
C LEU A 363 -9.79 25.68 -16.58
N SER A 364 -9.59 25.94 -15.29
CA SER A 364 -10.60 26.57 -14.45
C SER A 364 -10.98 27.96 -14.98
N HIS A 365 -9.99 28.74 -15.38
CA HIS A 365 -10.23 30.07 -16.00
C HIS A 365 -10.84 29.94 -17.39
N TYR A 366 -10.45 28.95 -18.19
CA TYR A 366 -11.06 28.71 -19.50
C TYR A 366 -12.57 28.42 -19.38
N TYR A 367 -12.98 27.48 -18.52
CA TYR A 367 -14.38 27.14 -18.34
C TYR A 367 -15.20 28.29 -17.74
N THR A 368 -14.60 29.11 -16.88
CA THR A 368 -15.23 30.35 -16.41
C THR A 368 -15.49 31.32 -17.54
N ALA A 369 -14.56 31.48 -18.47
CA ALA A 369 -14.74 32.32 -19.64
C ALA A 369 -15.84 31.80 -20.57
N ILE A 370 -15.93 30.50 -20.78
CA ILE A 370 -17.03 29.87 -21.53
C ILE A 370 -18.37 30.19 -20.88
N ALA A 371 -18.49 30.03 -19.55
CA ALA A 371 -19.70 30.38 -18.82
C ALA A 371 -20.12 31.86 -19.06
N LEU A 372 -19.18 32.78 -18.97
CA LEU A 372 -19.42 34.18 -19.08
C LEU A 372 -19.71 34.66 -20.51
N CYS A 373 -19.04 34.09 -21.52
CA CYS A 373 -19.10 34.58 -22.90
C CYS A 373 -20.12 33.84 -23.76
N ASP A 374 -20.28 32.51 -23.57
CA ASP A 374 -21.03 31.66 -24.48
C ASP A 374 -22.40 31.23 -23.92
N CYS A 375 -22.49 31.11 -22.58
CA CYS A 375 -23.74 30.63 -21.98
C CYS A 375 -24.75 31.74 -21.82
N PRO A 376 -25.99 31.57 -22.29
CA PRO A 376 -27.04 32.55 -22.10
C PRO A 376 -27.46 32.62 -20.63
N VAL A 377 -27.53 33.85 -20.08
CA VAL A 377 -28.17 34.12 -18.79
C VAL A 377 -29.52 34.76 -19.14
N THR A 378 -30.51 33.94 -19.48
CA THR A 378 -31.62 34.39 -20.35
C THR A 378 -32.94 34.61 -19.66
N SER A 379 -33.13 34.24 -18.39
CA SER A 379 -34.44 34.52 -17.77
C SER A 379 -34.29 35.27 -16.45
N ASP A 380 -35.15 36.26 -16.23
CA ASP A 380 -35.28 36.93 -14.94
C ASP A 380 -35.61 35.96 -13.79
N ALA A 381 -36.14 34.77 -14.11
CA ALA A 381 -36.46 33.73 -13.16
C ALA A 381 -35.20 32.99 -12.65
N ASP A 382 -34.19 32.77 -13.50
CA ASP A 382 -32.96 32.04 -13.16
C ASP A 382 -31.88 32.96 -12.56
N LEU A 383 -31.99 34.25 -12.78
CA LEU A 383 -31.01 35.25 -12.33
C LEU A 383 -30.69 35.17 -10.82
N PRO A 384 -31.67 34.99 -9.91
CA PRO A 384 -31.35 34.91 -8.48
C PRO A 384 -30.54 33.68 -8.10
N GLU A 385 -30.70 32.59 -8.83
CA GLU A 385 -29.92 31.36 -8.61
C GLU A 385 -28.47 31.51 -9.14
N HIS A 386 -28.36 32.06 -10.35
CA HIS A 386 -27.04 32.39 -10.94
C HIS A 386 -26.26 33.38 -10.07
N GLU A 387 -26.90 34.42 -9.59
CA GLU A 387 -26.30 35.42 -8.69
C GLU A 387 -25.83 34.77 -7.37
N LYS A 388 -26.66 33.92 -6.77
CA LYS A 388 -26.32 33.19 -5.54
C LYS A 388 -25.11 32.27 -5.69
N VAL A 389 -24.98 31.55 -6.83
CA VAL A 389 -23.84 30.70 -7.12
C VAL A 389 -22.61 31.55 -7.41
N PHE A 390 -22.74 32.59 -8.22
CA PHE A 390 -21.63 33.42 -8.68
C PHE A 390 -21.00 34.27 -7.55
N ILE A 391 -21.78 34.66 -6.53
CA ILE A 391 -21.27 35.40 -5.37
C ILE A 391 -20.23 34.61 -4.56
N GLN A 392 -20.33 33.29 -4.58
CA GLN A 392 -19.41 32.40 -3.88
C GLN A 392 -18.36 31.78 -4.82
N PHE A 393 -18.37 32.17 -6.08
CA PHE A 393 -17.55 31.54 -7.11
C PHE A 393 -16.10 32.05 -7.08
N HIS A 394 -15.90 33.32 -6.87
CA HIS A 394 -14.57 33.92 -6.78
C HIS A 394 -14.11 34.07 -5.32
N VAL A 395 -12.78 33.97 -5.11
CA VAL A 395 -12.18 34.20 -3.78
C VAL A 395 -12.33 35.62 -3.33
N THR A 396 -12.22 36.56 -4.29
CA THR A 396 -12.47 37.99 -4.11
C THR A 396 -13.48 38.45 -5.13
N MET A 397 -14.37 39.34 -4.74
CA MET A 397 -15.33 39.89 -5.70
C MET A 397 -14.60 40.65 -6.81
N PRO A 398 -15.01 40.49 -8.08
CA PRO A 398 -14.47 41.27 -9.17
C PRO A 398 -14.67 42.78 -8.89
N GLU A 399 -13.66 43.58 -9.21
CA GLU A 399 -13.81 45.04 -9.18
C GLU A 399 -14.73 45.48 -10.33
N GLY A 400 -15.71 46.34 -10.04
CA GLY A 400 -16.60 46.84 -11.08
C GLY A 400 -18.06 46.97 -10.68
N PRO A 401 -19.00 46.79 -11.62
CA PRO A 401 -20.43 46.94 -11.39
C PRO A 401 -20.98 45.94 -10.40
N SER A 402 -22.19 46.18 -9.88
CA SER A 402 -22.84 45.19 -9.01
C SER A 402 -22.97 43.86 -9.73
N LEU A 403 -22.90 42.74 -8.97
CA LEU A 403 -22.95 41.39 -9.50
C LEU A 403 -24.14 41.14 -10.44
N ARG A 404 -25.29 41.70 -10.09
CA ARG A 404 -26.50 41.62 -10.90
C ARG A 404 -26.34 42.33 -12.25
N MET A 405 -25.76 43.54 -12.25
CA MET A 405 -25.45 44.27 -13.50
C MET A 405 -24.43 43.48 -14.35
N LEU A 406 -23.40 42.93 -13.72
CA LEU A 406 -22.39 42.12 -14.40
C LEU A 406 -23.03 40.93 -15.10
N LEU A 407 -23.98 40.21 -14.45
CA LEU A 407 -24.64 39.06 -15.03
C LEU A 407 -25.65 39.40 -16.13
N GLN A 408 -26.31 40.56 -16.04
CA GLN A 408 -27.28 41.03 -17.01
C GLN A 408 -26.65 41.71 -18.23
N ASP A 409 -25.52 42.41 -18.02
CA ASP A 409 -24.83 43.13 -19.11
C ASP A 409 -23.87 42.21 -19.84
N GLN A 410 -24.12 41.97 -21.11
CA GLN A 410 -23.30 41.09 -21.95
C GLN A 410 -21.87 41.61 -22.12
N GLU A 411 -21.67 42.94 -22.21
CA GLU A 411 -20.35 43.54 -22.38
C GLU A 411 -19.50 43.39 -21.10
N GLU A 412 -20.10 43.59 -19.92
CA GLU A 412 -19.39 43.38 -18.65
C GLU A 412 -19.03 41.92 -18.43
N ARG A 413 -19.91 40.96 -18.81
CA ARG A 413 -19.59 39.54 -18.81
C ARG A 413 -18.43 39.21 -19.76
N ARG A 414 -18.44 39.80 -20.97
CA ARG A 414 -17.35 39.58 -21.96
C ARG A 414 -16.02 40.15 -21.44
N LYS A 415 -16.00 41.32 -20.83
CA LYS A 415 -14.78 41.89 -20.22
C LYS A 415 -14.20 40.97 -19.18
N LEU A 416 -15.02 40.46 -18.24
CA LEU A 416 -14.55 39.52 -17.22
C LEU A 416 -14.15 38.17 -17.84
N GLY A 417 -14.90 37.65 -18.81
CA GLY A 417 -14.56 36.45 -19.55
C GLY A 417 -13.23 36.56 -20.28
N LYS A 418 -12.95 37.73 -20.92
CA LYS A 418 -11.68 38.05 -21.58
C LYS A 418 -10.52 38.06 -20.57
N ALA A 419 -10.73 38.62 -19.36
CA ALA A 419 -9.72 38.57 -18.28
C ALA A 419 -9.40 37.15 -17.85
N HIS A 420 -10.41 36.26 -17.73
CA HIS A 420 -10.22 34.88 -17.44
C HIS A 420 -9.47 34.12 -18.57
N LEU A 421 -9.77 34.40 -19.84
CA LEU A 421 -9.04 33.82 -20.98
C LEU A 421 -7.56 34.24 -20.99
N LYS A 422 -7.28 35.55 -20.74
CA LYS A 422 -5.92 36.04 -20.59
C LYS A 422 -5.16 35.21 -19.53
N LYS A 423 -5.77 35.04 -18.36
CA LYS A 423 -5.18 34.29 -17.25
C LYS A 423 -5.00 32.78 -17.62
N ALA A 424 -5.97 32.20 -18.33
CA ALA A 424 -5.86 30.82 -18.84
C ALA A 424 -4.67 30.64 -19.80
N ILE A 425 -4.51 31.57 -20.76
CA ILE A 425 -3.39 31.55 -21.72
C ILE A 425 -2.06 31.63 -20.97
N MET A 426 -1.90 32.59 -20.07
CA MET A 426 -0.67 32.77 -19.28
C MET A 426 -0.32 31.53 -18.45
N ARG A 427 -1.32 30.86 -17.86
CA ARG A 427 -1.12 29.63 -17.07
C ARG A 427 -0.78 28.44 -17.94
N HIS A 428 -1.36 28.32 -19.14
CA HIS A 428 -0.95 27.30 -20.11
C HIS A 428 0.49 27.51 -20.59
N GLU A 429 0.90 28.74 -20.85
CA GLU A 429 2.29 29.08 -21.20
C GLU A 429 3.26 28.70 -20.09
N GLU A 430 2.91 28.98 -18.83
CA GLU A 430 3.72 28.57 -17.68
C GLU A 430 3.81 27.06 -17.56
N ALA A 431 2.70 26.31 -17.73
CA ALA A 431 2.70 24.84 -17.74
C ALA A 431 3.62 24.29 -18.84
N MET A 432 3.55 24.85 -20.06
CA MET A 432 4.44 24.45 -21.17
C MET A 432 5.91 24.81 -20.89
N ARG A 433 6.17 25.96 -20.27
CA ARG A 433 7.52 26.38 -19.88
C ARG A 433 8.12 25.39 -18.86
N ILE A 434 7.35 25.05 -17.81
CA ILE A 434 7.78 24.08 -16.78
C ILE A 434 8.01 22.71 -17.39
N HIS A 435 7.09 22.24 -18.26
CA HIS A 435 7.23 20.98 -19.01
C HIS A 435 8.54 20.95 -19.82
N GLY A 436 8.87 22.07 -20.50
CA GLY A 436 10.08 22.21 -21.31
C GLY A 436 11.39 22.16 -20.49
N LEU A 437 11.35 22.39 -19.18
CA LEU A 437 12.55 22.32 -18.32
C LEU A 437 12.94 20.87 -17.98
N CYS A 438 12.01 19.90 -18.04
CA CYS A 438 12.28 18.52 -17.70
C CYS A 438 12.53 17.68 -18.96
N LYS A 439 13.77 17.18 -19.13
CA LYS A 439 14.20 16.37 -20.28
C LYS A 439 13.36 15.10 -20.46
N ILE A 440 12.90 14.49 -19.36
CA ILE A 440 12.09 13.27 -19.39
C ILE A 440 10.67 13.59 -19.84
N LEU A 441 10.04 14.62 -19.27
CA LEU A 441 8.68 15.01 -19.65
C LEU A 441 8.60 15.46 -21.13
N ARG A 442 9.66 16.09 -21.67
CA ARG A 442 9.72 16.45 -23.08
C ARG A 442 9.64 15.26 -24.05
N LYS A 443 9.94 14.04 -23.56
CA LYS A 443 9.80 12.80 -24.35
C LYS A 443 8.36 12.26 -24.31
N MET A 444 7.48 12.84 -23.49
CA MET A 444 6.08 12.43 -23.38
C MET A 444 5.22 13.26 -24.33
N ASP A 445 5.10 12.80 -25.58
CA ASP A 445 4.37 13.50 -26.63
C ASP A 445 2.92 13.80 -26.25
N ILE A 446 2.24 12.86 -25.57
CA ILE A 446 0.85 13.01 -25.14
C ILE A 446 0.67 14.23 -24.22
N LEU A 447 1.56 14.43 -23.25
CA LEU A 447 1.46 15.58 -22.35
C LEU A 447 1.65 16.90 -23.10
N GLN A 448 2.61 16.94 -24.02
CA GLN A 448 2.84 18.12 -24.86
C GLN A 448 1.64 18.42 -25.75
N GLU A 449 1.00 17.41 -26.32
CA GLU A 449 -0.20 17.55 -27.15
C GLU A 449 -1.37 18.10 -26.34
N VAL A 450 -1.64 17.58 -25.14
CA VAL A 450 -2.69 18.07 -24.25
C VAL A 450 -2.48 19.56 -23.93
N LEU A 451 -1.26 19.93 -23.52
CA LEU A 451 -0.95 21.33 -23.18
C LEU A 451 -1.08 22.25 -24.40
N SER A 452 -0.56 21.84 -25.54
CA SER A 452 -0.62 22.61 -26.78
C SER A 452 -2.06 22.79 -27.29
N PHE A 453 -2.87 21.73 -27.20
CA PHE A 453 -4.28 21.78 -27.57
C PHE A 453 -5.06 22.74 -26.70
N ALA A 454 -4.91 22.64 -25.37
CA ALA A 454 -5.59 23.51 -24.42
C ALA A 454 -5.18 25.00 -24.59
N HIS A 455 -3.89 25.25 -24.82
CA HIS A 455 -3.38 26.58 -25.07
C HIS A 455 -3.95 27.18 -26.38
N LYS A 456 -3.88 26.44 -27.50
CA LYS A 456 -4.44 26.85 -28.78
C LYS A 456 -5.94 27.15 -28.71
N ARG A 457 -6.69 26.29 -27.99
CA ARG A 457 -8.13 26.48 -27.76
C ARG A 457 -8.41 27.78 -27.03
N SER A 458 -7.63 28.11 -25.99
CA SER A 458 -7.78 29.37 -25.22
C SER A 458 -7.41 30.58 -26.06
N LEU A 459 -6.35 30.49 -26.89
CA LEU A 459 -5.97 31.57 -27.83
C LEU A 459 -7.03 31.82 -28.90
N SER A 460 -7.54 30.76 -29.55
CA SER A 460 -8.60 30.89 -30.55
C SER A 460 -9.81 31.57 -29.95
N LYS A 461 -10.23 31.10 -28.74
CA LYS A 461 -11.38 31.72 -28.07
C LYS A 461 -11.17 33.19 -27.70
N TYR A 462 -9.96 33.57 -27.28
CA TYR A 462 -9.63 34.97 -27.02
C TYR A 462 -9.74 35.83 -28.27
N SER A 463 -9.21 35.34 -29.41
CA SER A 463 -9.27 36.00 -30.71
C SER A 463 -10.72 36.16 -31.24
N ASP A 464 -11.59 35.16 -30.97
CA ASP A 464 -13.00 35.21 -31.41
C ASP A 464 -13.82 36.27 -30.66
N ILE A 465 -13.43 36.63 -29.44
CA ILE A 465 -14.14 37.59 -28.61
C ILE A 465 -13.78 39.02 -29.02
N ASP A 466 -12.50 39.25 -29.40
CA ASP A 466 -12.06 40.63 -29.65
C ASP A 466 -10.93 40.71 -30.70
N HIS A 467 -11.10 41.57 -31.68
CA HIS A 467 -10.13 41.82 -32.75
C HIS A 467 -9.33 43.13 -32.58
N GLU A 468 -9.70 44.01 -31.64
CA GLU A 468 -9.22 45.39 -31.62
C GLU A 468 -8.49 45.82 -30.33
N GLU A 469 -8.67 45.14 -29.19
CA GLU A 469 -8.04 45.53 -27.92
C GLU A 469 -6.70 44.81 -27.68
N ASP A 470 -5.74 45.55 -27.10
CA ASP A 470 -4.44 44.98 -26.71
C ASP A 470 -4.60 43.98 -25.56
N PHE A 471 -3.97 42.83 -25.72
CA PHE A 471 -3.90 41.76 -24.69
C PHE A 471 -3.41 42.31 -23.33
N PHE A 472 -2.52 43.27 -23.34
CA PHE A 472 -1.95 43.88 -22.14
C PHE A 472 -2.90 44.84 -21.40
N GLU A 473 -3.86 45.45 -22.10
CA GLU A 473 -4.86 46.36 -21.51
C GLU A 473 -5.99 45.59 -20.81
N THR A 474 -6.15 44.30 -21.07
CA THR A 474 -7.14 43.46 -20.40
C THR A 474 -6.84 43.34 -18.90
N GLY A 475 -7.80 43.61 -18.04
CA GLY A 475 -7.68 43.52 -16.59
C GLY A 475 -7.34 42.11 -16.09
N ASP A 476 -6.99 41.99 -14.82
CA ASP A 476 -6.68 40.68 -14.18
C ASP A 476 -7.97 40.01 -13.69
N ALA A 477 -8.08 38.70 -13.94
CA ALA A 477 -9.20 37.92 -13.43
C ALA A 477 -9.01 37.53 -11.96
N PRO A 478 -10.08 37.57 -11.14
CA PRO A 478 -10.02 37.08 -9.76
C PRO A 478 -9.79 35.56 -9.71
N ASP A 479 -9.25 35.06 -8.60
CA ASP A 479 -9.09 33.63 -8.39
C ASP A 479 -10.45 32.98 -8.09
N ILE A 480 -10.58 31.71 -8.54
CA ILE A 480 -11.81 30.93 -8.43
C ILE A 480 -11.77 30.11 -7.13
N HIS A 481 -12.92 30.02 -6.45
CA HIS A 481 -13.03 29.27 -5.22
C HIS A 481 -13.10 27.74 -5.51
N PRO A 482 -12.19 26.90 -4.96
CA PRO A 482 -12.20 25.47 -5.20
C PRO A 482 -13.43 24.80 -4.59
N LYS A 483 -14.12 23.97 -5.36
CA LYS A 483 -15.26 23.20 -4.89
C LYS A 483 -15.28 21.87 -5.62
N THR A 484 -15.67 20.80 -4.93
CA THR A 484 -15.78 19.47 -5.55
C THR A 484 -17.17 18.90 -5.37
N HIS A 485 -17.65 18.25 -6.41
CA HIS A 485 -18.89 17.49 -6.43
C HIS A 485 -18.75 16.14 -5.70
N GLN A 486 -17.59 15.51 -5.82
CA GLN A 486 -17.29 14.24 -5.19
C GLN A 486 -15.97 14.32 -4.42
N ARG A 487 -16.02 14.15 -3.09
CA ARG A 487 -14.81 14.10 -2.28
C ARG A 487 -14.11 12.77 -2.44
N PRO A 488 -12.78 12.76 -2.65
CA PRO A 488 -12.00 11.54 -2.63
C PRO A 488 -12.11 10.82 -1.28
N GLU A 489 -12.23 9.49 -1.34
CA GLU A 489 -12.24 8.63 -0.17
C GLU A 489 -10.94 7.84 -0.06
N ILE A 490 -10.54 7.49 1.16
CA ILE A 490 -9.41 6.60 1.43
C ILE A 490 -9.97 5.23 1.78
N ILE A 491 -9.91 4.29 0.82
CA ILE A 491 -10.49 2.95 0.96
C ILE A 491 -9.43 2.00 1.52
N SER A 492 -9.55 1.67 2.81
CA SER A 492 -8.63 0.74 3.48
C SER A 492 -8.66 -0.65 2.84
N PRO A 493 -7.51 -1.36 2.79
CA PRO A 493 -7.44 -2.71 2.25
C PRO A 493 -8.38 -3.68 2.97
N ASN A 494 -9.14 -4.47 2.21
CA ASN A 494 -9.98 -5.51 2.74
C ASN A 494 -9.34 -6.89 2.50
N PHE A 495 -8.56 -7.34 3.46
CA PHE A 495 -7.83 -8.62 3.36
C PHE A 495 -8.74 -9.85 3.36
N SER A 496 -9.99 -9.72 3.82
CA SER A 496 -10.95 -10.84 3.86
C SER A 496 -11.56 -11.19 2.49
N GLN A 497 -11.33 -10.38 1.46
CA GLN A 497 -11.78 -10.67 0.10
C GLN A 497 -11.15 -11.94 -0.46
N VAL A 498 -9.87 -12.18 -0.15
CA VAL A 498 -9.14 -13.37 -0.58
C VAL A 498 -9.05 -14.33 0.59
N LYS A 499 -9.88 -15.37 0.56
CA LYS A 499 -9.84 -16.44 1.57
C LYS A 499 -8.70 -17.39 1.28
N VAL A 500 -7.86 -17.64 2.27
CA VAL A 500 -6.73 -18.56 2.16
C VAL A 500 -6.84 -19.66 3.22
N THR A 501 -6.41 -20.85 2.85
CA THR A 501 -6.23 -21.96 3.79
C THR A 501 -4.78 -21.97 4.23
N ASP A 502 -4.54 -22.18 5.52
CA ASP A 502 -3.20 -22.31 6.07
C ASP A 502 -2.43 -23.45 5.37
N ILE A 503 -1.35 -23.12 4.68
CA ILE A 503 -0.51 -24.11 3.98
C ILE A 503 0.02 -25.16 4.98
N PHE A 504 0.34 -24.74 6.20
CA PHE A 504 0.87 -25.60 7.27
C PHE A 504 -0.21 -26.14 8.20
N HIS A 505 -1.47 -26.23 7.75
CA HIS A 505 -2.60 -26.71 8.56
C HIS A 505 -2.35 -28.09 9.19
N ARG A 506 -1.56 -28.96 8.56
CA ARG A 506 -1.20 -30.29 9.08
C ARG A 506 -0.49 -30.24 10.42
N LEU A 507 0.16 -29.12 10.77
CA LEU A 507 0.74 -28.94 12.11
C LEU A 507 -0.31 -28.91 13.23
N GLY A 508 -1.59 -28.75 12.89
CA GLY A 508 -2.71 -28.69 13.83
C GLY A 508 -3.27 -27.25 14.01
N PRO A 509 -4.34 -27.10 14.81
CA PRO A 509 -4.99 -25.80 15.04
C PRO A 509 -4.07 -24.76 15.69
N LEU A 510 -4.09 -23.52 15.18
CA LEU A 510 -3.25 -22.41 15.69
C LEU A 510 -3.52 -22.04 17.15
N THR A 511 -4.67 -22.39 17.68
CA THR A 511 -5.02 -22.16 19.09
C THR A 511 -4.05 -22.86 20.05
N VAL A 512 -3.54 -24.03 19.65
CA VAL A 512 -2.58 -24.83 20.40
C VAL A 512 -1.23 -24.83 19.68
N PHE A 513 -1.20 -25.20 18.40
CA PHE A 513 0.04 -25.37 17.62
C PHE A 513 0.50 -24.06 16.99
N SER A 514 0.98 -23.14 17.81
CA SER A 514 1.56 -21.87 17.37
C SER A 514 2.98 -21.70 17.93
N ALA A 515 3.79 -20.88 17.26
CA ALA A 515 5.14 -20.56 17.73
C ALA A 515 5.18 -19.83 19.10
N LYS A 516 4.04 -19.33 19.57
CA LYS A 516 3.90 -18.61 20.85
C LYS A 516 3.67 -19.54 22.02
N ASN A 517 3.14 -20.73 21.77
CA ASN A 517 2.85 -21.72 22.78
C ASN A 517 4.06 -22.65 22.97
N LYS A 518 4.26 -23.12 24.21
CA LYS A 518 5.23 -24.15 24.55
C LYS A 518 4.50 -25.31 25.18
N TRP A 519 4.88 -26.51 24.80
CA TRP A 519 4.35 -27.75 25.35
C TRP A 519 5.45 -28.72 25.72
N HIS A 520 5.11 -29.67 26.57
CA HIS A 520 5.99 -30.81 26.87
C HIS A 520 6.04 -31.74 25.67
N PRO A 521 7.13 -32.50 25.47
CA PRO A 521 7.22 -33.51 24.41
C PRO A 521 5.97 -34.38 24.37
N ALA A 522 5.51 -34.67 23.14
CA ALA A 522 4.39 -35.57 22.93
C ALA A 522 4.66 -36.93 23.61
N ARG A 523 3.66 -37.42 24.35
CA ARG A 523 3.73 -38.71 25.01
C ARG A 523 2.60 -39.61 24.58
N LYS A 524 2.87 -40.92 24.57
CA LYS A 524 1.89 -41.98 24.32
C LYS A 524 1.47 -42.57 25.65
N VAL A 525 0.18 -42.78 25.82
CA VAL A 525 -0.41 -43.35 27.01
C VAL A 525 -1.34 -44.47 26.54
N HIS A 526 -1.13 -45.69 27.08
CA HIS A 526 -2.01 -46.80 26.81
C HIS A 526 -3.04 -46.94 27.95
N LEU A 527 -4.31 -47.01 27.59
CA LEU A 527 -5.43 -47.10 28.51
C LEU A 527 -6.16 -48.39 28.25
N VAL A 528 -6.31 -49.20 29.29
CA VAL A 528 -7.21 -50.37 29.29
C VAL A 528 -8.53 -49.96 29.90
N ARG A 529 -9.63 -50.42 29.31
CA ARG A 529 -10.98 -50.06 29.76
C ARG A 529 -11.24 -50.72 31.10
N GLY A 530 -11.59 -49.93 32.15
CA GLY A 530 -12.07 -50.48 33.41
C GLY A 530 -13.53 -50.96 33.32
N ASP A 531 -14.13 -51.37 34.42
CA ASP A 531 -15.43 -52.06 34.46
C ASP A 531 -16.59 -51.33 33.74
N SER A 532 -16.48 -49.99 33.51
CA SER A 532 -17.51 -49.25 32.79
C SER A 532 -17.00 -48.11 31.89
N ALA A 533 -15.80 -47.55 32.19
CA ALA A 533 -15.29 -46.36 31.47
C ALA A 533 -13.78 -46.19 31.58
N PHE A 534 -13.14 -45.33 30.78
CA PHE A 534 -11.73 -45.00 30.87
C PHE A 534 -11.38 -44.08 32.05
N GLY A 535 -12.37 -43.37 32.65
CA GLY A 535 -12.19 -42.56 33.86
C GLY A 535 -11.68 -41.14 33.57
N PHE A 536 -12.07 -40.54 32.45
CA PHE A 536 -11.81 -39.12 32.14
C PHE A 536 -12.95 -38.46 31.39
N THR A 537 -13.00 -37.13 31.42
CA THR A 537 -13.94 -36.31 30.69
C THR A 537 -13.24 -35.49 29.61
N LEU A 538 -13.96 -35.21 28.52
CA LEU A 538 -13.45 -34.48 27.36
C LEU A 538 -14.17 -33.16 27.20
N ARG A 539 -13.45 -32.15 26.69
CA ARG A 539 -13.96 -30.82 26.39
C ARG A 539 -13.32 -30.22 25.14
N GLY A 540 -14.07 -29.36 24.45
CA GLY A 540 -13.59 -28.58 23.32
C GLY A 540 -13.52 -29.36 22.01
N ASP A 541 -13.18 -28.65 20.94
CA ASP A 541 -12.99 -29.17 19.58
C ASP A 541 -11.63 -28.74 19.04
N SER A 542 -11.02 -29.58 18.24
CA SER A 542 -9.88 -29.29 17.35
C SER A 542 -8.71 -28.49 18.00
N PRO A 543 -7.92 -29.12 18.87
CA PRO A 543 -7.96 -30.47 19.40
C PRO A 543 -8.81 -30.60 20.68
N VAL A 544 -9.24 -31.82 20.97
CA VAL A 544 -10.01 -32.12 22.16
C VAL A 544 -9.11 -32.16 23.39
N LEU A 545 -9.58 -31.59 24.49
CA LEU A 545 -8.89 -31.44 25.76
C LEU A 545 -9.45 -32.42 26.79
N ILE A 546 -8.57 -32.98 27.63
CA ILE A 546 -8.98 -33.70 28.82
C ILE A 546 -9.40 -32.69 29.90
N ALA A 547 -10.71 -32.64 30.20
CA ALA A 547 -11.30 -31.69 31.13
C ALA A 547 -11.22 -32.13 32.59
N GLY A 548 -11.16 -33.42 32.85
CA GLY A 548 -11.02 -33.99 34.17
C GLY A 548 -10.61 -35.47 34.12
N VAL A 549 -9.93 -35.92 35.15
CA VAL A 549 -9.51 -37.32 35.35
C VAL A 549 -9.97 -37.79 36.70
N ILE A 550 -10.61 -38.98 36.76
CA ILE A 550 -11.06 -39.59 38.01
C ILE A 550 -9.85 -40.02 38.84
N PRO A 551 -9.67 -39.49 40.07
CA PRO A 551 -8.54 -39.92 40.93
C PRO A 551 -8.59 -41.43 41.23
N GLY A 552 -7.47 -42.12 41.04
CA GLY A 552 -7.37 -43.57 41.24
C GLY A 552 -8.04 -44.44 40.14
N GLY A 553 -8.52 -43.82 39.03
CA GLY A 553 -9.02 -44.56 37.88
C GLY A 553 -7.95 -44.86 36.89
N CYS A 554 -8.24 -45.77 35.91
CA CYS A 554 -7.31 -46.23 34.87
C CYS A 554 -6.60 -45.11 34.16
N ALA A 555 -7.28 -43.99 33.84
CA ALA A 555 -6.70 -42.80 33.22
C ALA A 555 -5.65 -42.10 34.11
N ALA A 556 -5.92 -42.00 35.43
CA ALA A 556 -4.98 -41.40 36.37
C ALA A 556 -3.74 -42.27 36.56
N GLU A 557 -3.91 -43.58 36.68
CA GLU A 557 -2.82 -44.56 36.80
C GLU A 557 -1.95 -44.59 35.57
N ALA A 558 -2.54 -44.46 34.40
CA ALA A 558 -1.82 -44.35 33.12
C ALA A 558 -1.14 -42.99 32.92
N GLY A 559 -1.34 -42.01 33.80
CA GLY A 559 -0.67 -40.73 33.77
C GLY A 559 -1.34 -39.66 32.92
N LEU A 560 -2.66 -39.76 32.63
CA LEU A 560 -3.44 -38.68 32.06
C LEU A 560 -3.57 -37.56 33.07
N LYS A 561 -3.58 -36.32 32.56
CA LYS A 561 -3.73 -35.10 33.38
C LYS A 561 -4.79 -34.19 32.77
N GLU A 562 -5.49 -33.51 33.66
CA GLU A 562 -6.31 -32.37 33.22
C GLU A 562 -5.47 -31.35 32.47
N GLY A 563 -5.98 -30.86 31.35
CA GLY A 563 -5.24 -29.95 30.46
C GLY A 563 -4.44 -30.63 29.34
N ASP A 564 -4.43 -31.97 29.27
CA ASP A 564 -3.83 -32.70 28.15
C ASP A 564 -4.69 -32.56 26.89
N PHE A 565 -4.06 -32.29 25.76
CA PHE A 565 -4.72 -32.32 24.45
C PHE A 565 -4.47 -33.68 23.76
N ILE A 566 -5.53 -34.25 23.21
CA ILE A 566 -5.46 -35.47 22.42
C ILE A 566 -5.05 -35.16 21.00
N ILE A 567 -3.87 -35.64 20.59
CA ILE A 567 -3.35 -35.46 19.22
C ILE A 567 -3.53 -36.69 18.35
N SER A 568 -3.60 -37.91 18.96
CA SER A 568 -3.92 -39.11 18.20
C SER A 568 -4.63 -40.17 19.07
N VAL A 569 -5.41 -41.03 18.43
CA VAL A 569 -6.07 -42.19 19.00
C VAL A 569 -5.72 -43.41 18.14
N ASN A 570 -5.03 -44.39 18.72
CA ASN A 570 -4.51 -45.56 18.02
C ASN A 570 -3.75 -45.18 16.73
N GLY A 571 -2.89 -44.16 16.81
CA GLY A 571 -2.10 -43.67 15.69
C GLY A 571 -2.88 -42.79 14.67
N LYS A 572 -4.19 -42.69 14.77
CA LYS A 572 -4.98 -41.80 13.92
C LYS A 572 -4.90 -40.34 14.43
N ASP A 573 -4.48 -39.44 13.59
CA ASP A 573 -4.41 -38.00 13.92
C ASP A 573 -5.77 -37.42 14.28
N CYS A 574 -5.87 -36.79 15.46
CA CYS A 574 -7.09 -36.21 16.02
C CYS A 574 -7.03 -34.70 16.19
N ARG A 575 -5.94 -34.04 15.77
CA ARG A 575 -5.72 -32.60 15.99
C ARG A 575 -6.85 -31.72 15.46
N TRP A 576 -7.51 -32.12 14.39
CA TRP A 576 -8.62 -31.38 13.74
C TRP A 576 -10.00 -31.99 13.98
N LEU A 577 -10.07 -33.13 14.70
CA LEU A 577 -11.35 -33.80 14.93
C LEU A 577 -12.20 -33.03 15.96
N LYS A 578 -13.50 -33.05 15.74
CA LYS A 578 -14.48 -32.52 16.70
C LYS A 578 -14.64 -33.49 17.86
N HIS A 579 -15.15 -32.96 18.97
CA HIS A 579 -15.44 -33.74 20.18
C HIS A 579 -16.18 -35.04 19.88
N ALA A 580 -17.29 -34.97 19.12
CA ALA A 580 -18.10 -36.15 18.78
C ALA A 580 -17.31 -37.22 18.01
N GLU A 581 -16.40 -36.83 17.13
CA GLU A 581 -15.57 -37.74 16.33
C GLU A 581 -14.53 -38.45 17.17
N VAL A 582 -13.89 -37.71 18.10
CA VAL A 582 -12.94 -38.32 19.06
C VAL A 582 -13.66 -39.31 19.97
N VAL A 583 -14.85 -38.93 20.45
CA VAL A 583 -15.70 -39.81 21.27
C VAL A 583 -16.08 -41.10 20.51
N GLN A 584 -16.43 -41.01 19.23
CA GLN A 584 -16.73 -42.18 18.41
C GLN A 584 -15.51 -43.09 18.29
N LEU A 585 -14.32 -42.51 18.08
CA LEU A 585 -13.08 -43.29 18.03
C LEU A 585 -12.83 -44.03 19.34
N LEU A 586 -13.03 -43.37 20.49
CA LEU A 586 -12.87 -43.99 21.81
C LEU A 586 -13.92 -45.06 22.09
N LYS A 587 -15.15 -44.91 21.59
CA LYS A 587 -16.21 -45.94 21.73
C LYS A 587 -15.99 -47.14 20.84
N SER A 588 -15.32 -46.97 19.71
CA SER A 588 -15.03 -48.05 18.75
C SER A 588 -13.87 -48.98 19.19
N VAL A 589 -13.21 -48.65 20.29
CA VAL A 589 -12.08 -49.44 20.82
C VAL A 589 -12.56 -50.71 21.52
N GLY A 590 -11.94 -51.85 21.18
CA GLY A 590 -12.22 -53.15 21.79
C GLY A 590 -11.57 -53.35 23.16
N GLU A 591 -11.51 -54.59 23.62
CA GLU A 591 -10.93 -54.96 24.91
C GLU A 591 -9.41 -54.75 25.02
N ASP A 592 -8.71 -54.65 23.87
CA ASP A 592 -7.26 -54.44 23.82
C ASP A 592 -6.78 -53.09 24.33
N GLY A 593 -7.71 -52.18 24.66
CA GLY A 593 -7.39 -50.84 25.13
C GLY A 593 -7.11 -49.81 24.01
N VAL A 594 -6.77 -48.56 24.36
CA VAL A 594 -6.53 -47.47 23.45
C VAL A 594 -5.16 -46.81 23.72
N GLU A 595 -4.40 -46.57 22.65
CA GLU A 595 -3.23 -45.72 22.70
C GLU A 595 -3.61 -44.28 22.41
N LEU A 596 -3.38 -43.37 23.35
CA LEU A 596 -3.57 -41.94 23.19
C LEU A 596 -2.24 -41.22 23.02
N GLY A 597 -2.08 -40.45 21.94
CA GLY A 597 -1.03 -39.47 21.83
C GLY A 597 -1.48 -38.14 22.47
N LEU A 598 -0.67 -37.60 23.36
CA LEU A 598 -1.01 -36.46 24.18
C LEU A 598 0.08 -35.38 24.13
N ILE A 599 -0.35 -34.10 24.20
CA ILE A 599 0.53 -32.98 24.50
C ILE A 599 -0.05 -32.17 25.65
N THR A 600 0.83 -31.57 26.46
CA THR A 600 0.47 -30.74 27.62
C THR A 600 1.12 -29.39 27.45
N LEU A 601 0.34 -28.29 27.49
CA LEU A 601 0.89 -26.93 27.49
C LEU A 601 1.63 -26.65 28.81
N GLN A 602 2.72 -25.86 28.72
CA GLN A 602 3.45 -25.46 29.93
C GLN A 602 2.63 -24.49 30.78
N SER A 603 2.68 -24.65 32.09
CA SER A 603 1.75 -24.06 33.10
C SER A 603 1.61 -22.52 33.04
N SER A 604 2.64 -21.78 32.58
CA SER A 604 2.57 -20.32 32.43
C SER A 604 1.61 -19.86 31.34
N GLU A 605 1.20 -20.74 30.45
CA GLU A 605 0.36 -20.42 29.29
C GLU A 605 -1.08 -20.92 29.45
N VAL A 606 -1.29 -21.98 30.20
CA VAL A 606 -2.63 -22.48 30.57
C VAL A 606 -3.38 -21.44 31.42
N GLN A 607 -2.68 -20.81 32.37
CA GLN A 607 -3.25 -19.74 33.21
C GLN A 607 -3.69 -18.57 32.37
N ASN A 608 -2.87 -18.13 31.37
CA ASN A 608 -3.20 -17.04 30.46
C ASN A 608 -4.35 -17.35 29.50
N MET A 609 -4.56 -18.60 29.13
CA MET A 609 -5.71 -19.01 28.30
C MET A 609 -7.00 -19.10 29.13
N MET A 610 -6.93 -19.55 30.38
CA MET A 610 -8.08 -19.57 31.31
C MET A 610 -8.48 -18.16 31.74
N ASP A 611 -7.51 -17.27 32.05
CA ASP A 611 -7.77 -15.88 32.38
C ASP A 611 -8.37 -15.06 31.24
N ARG A 612 -8.00 -15.36 29.99
CA ARG A 612 -8.62 -14.73 28.80
C ARG A 612 -10.07 -15.19 28.58
N LYS A 613 -10.41 -16.45 28.91
CA LYS A 613 -11.79 -16.96 28.81
C LYS A 613 -12.66 -16.44 29.97
N SER A 614 -12.12 -16.36 31.19
CA SER A 614 -12.84 -15.81 32.35
C SER A 614 -13.08 -14.30 32.20
N ALA A 615 -12.13 -13.54 31.63
CA ALA A 615 -12.31 -12.11 31.34
C ALA A 615 -13.35 -11.85 30.23
N ALA A 616 -13.50 -12.76 29.28
CA ALA A 616 -14.54 -12.68 28.23
C ALA A 616 -15.94 -13.00 28.75
N MET A 617 -16.05 -13.88 29.75
CA MET A 617 -17.34 -14.21 30.44
C MET A 617 -17.76 -13.15 31.47
N SER A 618 -16.82 -12.41 32.09
CA SER A 618 -17.15 -11.38 33.07
C SER A 618 -17.62 -10.05 32.49
N LEU A 619 -17.50 -9.85 31.17
CA LEU A 619 -17.97 -8.64 30.49
C LEU A 619 -19.45 -8.70 30.04
N GLY A 620 -20.17 -9.77 30.37
CA GLY A 620 -21.58 -9.98 30.03
C GLY A 620 -22.61 -9.68 31.13
N GLY A 621 -22.23 -9.25 32.32
CA GLY A 621 -23.18 -9.02 33.38
C GLY A 621 -22.70 -8.05 34.43
N GLY A 622 -23.29 -6.85 34.46
CA GLY A 622 -23.11 -5.97 35.61
C GLY A 622 -23.23 -4.47 35.33
N LEU A 623 -24.45 -3.99 35.42
CA LEU A 623 -24.79 -2.57 35.55
C LEU A 623 -24.29 -1.97 36.89
N LEU A 624 -23.79 -0.73 36.83
CA LEU A 624 -23.78 0.32 37.87
C LEU A 624 -23.02 0.11 39.17
N LYS A 625 -21.99 0.91 39.42
CA LYS A 625 -22.00 1.99 40.42
C LYS A 625 -20.69 2.79 40.46
N ASN A 626 -20.87 4.09 40.59
CA ASN A 626 -19.87 5.14 40.90
C ASN A 626 -19.07 4.85 42.18
N ASN A 627 -17.79 5.24 42.23
CA ASN A 627 -17.36 6.33 43.11
C ASN A 627 -15.89 6.75 42.86
N LYS A 628 -15.70 8.03 43.14
CA LYS A 628 -14.48 8.86 43.14
C LYS A 628 -13.46 8.39 44.20
N GLU A 629 -12.22 8.67 43.98
CA GLU A 629 -11.32 9.57 44.72
C GLU A 629 -9.86 9.07 44.84
N ASN A 630 -8.98 9.96 44.41
CA ASN A 630 -7.69 10.43 44.98
C ASN A 630 -6.58 9.43 45.44
N SER A 631 -5.39 9.52 44.89
CA SER A 631 -4.25 10.28 45.46
C SER A 631 -2.90 9.94 44.82
N ARG A 632 -2.25 10.92 44.34
CA ARG A 632 -0.86 11.46 44.38
C ARG A 632 0.32 10.59 44.85
N LYS A 633 1.42 10.77 44.06
CA LYS A 633 2.87 10.81 44.41
C LYS A 633 3.57 9.46 44.60
N SER A 634 4.78 9.22 44.12
CA SER A 634 5.99 10.00 43.84
C SER A 634 7.06 9.15 43.12
N LEU A 635 7.80 9.74 42.27
CA LEU A 635 9.26 9.85 42.08
C LEU A 635 10.20 8.63 42.10
N MET A 636 10.98 8.61 41.04
CA MET A 636 12.44 8.44 40.87
C MET A 636 13.03 7.07 40.56
N ASN A 637 13.65 7.11 39.36
CA ASN A 637 14.99 6.63 38.97
C ASN A 637 15.33 5.13 39.05
N ASN A 638 15.65 4.50 37.92
CA ASN A 638 17.01 4.43 37.39
C ASN A 638 17.08 3.66 36.05
N LYS A 639 18.07 4.07 35.27
CA LYS A 639 18.49 3.63 33.96
C LYS A 639 18.90 2.16 33.91
N SER A 640 18.51 1.47 32.85
CA SER A 640 19.46 0.74 32.00
C SER A 640 18.76 0.29 30.70
N ALA A 641 19.46 0.50 29.61
CA ALA A 641 19.02 0.27 28.26
C ALA A 641 19.01 -1.23 27.94
N SER A 642 17.88 -1.71 27.44
CA SER A 642 17.83 -2.85 26.52
C SER A 642 16.73 -2.60 25.50
N THR A 643 17.15 -2.39 24.27
CA THR A 643 16.34 -2.14 23.10
C THR A 643 15.53 -3.39 22.73
N LEU A 644 14.31 -3.49 23.26
CA LEU A 644 13.29 -4.41 22.75
C LEU A 644 12.21 -3.57 22.09
N LEU A 645 12.18 -3.59 20.77
CA LEU A 645 11.14 -2.98 19.95
C LEU A 645 9.82 -3.69 20.17
N ALA A 646 9.07 -3.25 21.17
CA ALA A 646 7.68 -3.62 21.35
C ALA A 646 6.79 -2.62 20.59
N TRP A 647 6.03 -3.11 19.64
CA TRP A 647 5.01 -2.37 18.92
C TRP A 647 3.89 -1.96 19.90
N LYS A 648 3.89 -0.70 20.32
CA LYS A 648 2.78 -0.13 21.11
C LYS A 648 1.57 0.04 20.19
N LYS A 649 0.51 -0.75 20.44
CA LYS A 649 -0.82 -0.46 19.92
C LYS A 649 -1.29 0.90 20.44
N SER A 650 -1.42 1.86 19.54
CA SER A 650 -2.17 3.09 19.81
C SER A 650 -3.64 2.72 20.01
N LYS A 651 -4.18 2.99 21.20
CA LYS A 651 -5.62 2.92 21.48
C LYS A 651 -6.24 4.19 20.88
N ARG A 652 -6.87 4.10 19.73
CA ARG A 652 -8.02 4.96 19.40
C ARG A 652 -8.86 4.39 18.26
N SER A 653 -10.14 4.44 18.52
CA SER A 653 -11.31 4.28 17.65
C SER A 653 -11.92 2.89 17.60
N LYS A 654 -13.08 2.83 18.21
CA LYS A 654 -14.11 1.79 18.14
C LYS A 654 -14.64 1.69 16.71
N ASN A 655 -14.93 0.46 16.32
CA ASN A 655 -15.68 -0.01 15.18
C ASN A 655 -14.84 -0.46 13.96
N SER A 656 -14.30 -1.67 14.08
CA SER A 656 -14.50 -2.72 13.08
C SER A 656 -14.18 -4.06 13.75
N THR A 657 -15.23 -4.76 14.07
CA THR A 657 -15.24 -6.15 14.51
C THR A 657 -14.78 -7.02 13.36
N TYR A 658 -13.53 -7.47 13.40
CA TYR A 658 -13.14 -8.65 12.64
C TYR A 658 -13.64 -9.87 13.41
N SER A 659 -14.87 -10.28 13.11
CA SER A 659 -15.39 -11.58 13.47
C SER A 659 -15.01 -12.58 12.38
N LEU A 660 -13.94 -13.33 12.60
CA LEU A 660 -13.89 -14.68 12.06
C LEU A 660 -15.08 -15.44 12.68
N PRO A 661 -15.82 -16.24 11.92
CA PRO A 661 -16.95 -16.99 12.48
C PRO A 661 -16.41 -18.08 13.39
N PHE A 662 -16.27 -17.80 14.66
CA PHE A 662 -16.23 -18.82 15.69
C PHE A 662 -17.66 -19.27 15.91
N ALA A 663 -17.97 -20.49 15.44
CA ALA A 663 -19.16 -21.19 15.88
C ALA A 663 -19.12 -21.24 17.41
N ALA A 664 -20.21 -20.83 18.02
CA ALA A 664 -20.41 -20.98 19.47
C ALA A 664 -20.34 -22.46 19.81
N VAL A 665 -19.28 -22.87 20.50
CA VAL A 665 -19.14 -24.23 21.00
C VAL A 665 -19.97 -24.30 22.28
N GLY A 666 -21.05 -25.03 22.21
CA GLY A 666 -21.79 -25.45 23.41
C GLY A 666 -20.90 -26.35 24.26
N ASP A 667 -20.82 -26.04 25.55
CA ASP A 667 -20.09 -26.86 26.53
C ASP A 667 -20.82 -28.20 26.71
N ASN A 668 -20.39 -29.24 26.00
CA ASN A 668 -20.81 -30.63 26.26
C ASN A 668 -19.69 -31.33 26.99
N GLU A 669 -19.82 -31.51 28.28
CA GLU A 669 -18.98 -32.42 29.08
C GLU A 669 -19.65 -33.79 29.13
N ALA A 670 -18.99 -34.83 28.65
CA ALA A 670 -19.42 -36.21 28.78
C ALA A 670 -18.30 -37.06 29.44
N MET A 671 -18.70 -37.91 30.36
CA MET A 671 -17.79 -38.82 31.09
C MET A 671 -17.58 -40.09 30.27
N TYR A 672 -16.32 -40.49 30.01
CA TYR A 672 -15.91 -41.65 29.24
C TYR A 672 -14.98 -42.56 30.00
#